data_a359b00b53d3911ed59f114463f460fe
#
_entry.id   a359b00b53d3911ed59f114463f460fe
#
_cell.length_a   1.000
_cell.length_b   1.000
_cell.length_c   1.000
_cell.angle_alpha   90.00
_cell.angle_beta   90.00
_cell.angle_gamma   90.00
#
_symmetry.space_group_name_H-M   'P 1'
#
loop_
_entity.id
_entity.type
_entity.pdbx_description
1 polymer ?
#
loop_
_entity_poly.entity_id
_entity_poly.type
_entity_poly.pdbx_seq_one_letter_code
_entity_poly.pdbx_strand_id
1 'polypeptide(L)'
;MSNKYPNLIRWADWLDNIYPGQEGNNDESESVQFLLHFCSDEDARIAMMCEPFFKSLDEIAEANNVIVEEIASTLEEMSMKGLIMCSSLSGVLKYRRWPWLPGILEFVVLDKEIDPELLKYASDFYEERIRLTDMTAMPFEKRAHGGLRTIPIMESVAAKSTIMPFEELKPFIDKATKFSVANCACRTATRALGMGCEHTHIDTCIQLDDYADYGIRTQRAREISKEEVYEILRKMEKAGHVHQVFNTQGHDTTCFICNCCGCGCASLRTANMLNLQMNMASNFVAKVDPEKCVACGACVESCNANALTLGTNFCEAECETKNLPDYMDTNWTEEFWDMDYLKRKMVNKSGSAPCKAACPAHISIQGYIRKAAEGKYDEALKVIKRDNPFPAVCGRICPHDCENECTRARVDEAMAIDDIKKFIADKELEEGNLYVPEKKDSYEEKVAVIGAGPAGMTAAYYLAVEGYPVTVFEKNAAPGGMLKFGIPSFRLKKDVIDAEIEVLRRLGVEFKCGVDVGRDVTIEQLREQGYKAFYVAIGAQASRKLGIEGEELIGVQGGINFLRGVNEGVISSVEGDTVVIGGGNVAVDVARAVMRLGNRNVKMVCLEKDEEMPTVPDEKDEALAEGVEICNSWGPKRIIGENGRVTGV
;
A
#
# COMPACT_ATOMS: atom_id res chain seq x y z
N MET A 1 -45.71 -27.46 -3.89
CA MET A 1 -44.97 -27.87 -5.11
C MET A 1 -43.90 -28.83 -4.66
N SER A 2 -43.70 -29.99 -5.31
CA SER A 2 -42.57 -30.86 -4.94
C SER A 2 -41.28 -30.18 -5.35
N ASN A 3 -40.33 -30.08 -4.42
CA ASN A 3 -39.02 -29.55 -4.70
C ASN A 3 -38.33 -30.39 -5.80
N LYS A 4 -37.69 -29.74 -6.76
CA LYS A 4 -36.99 -30.38 -7.87
C LYS A 4 -35.70 -31.06 -7.39
N TYR A 5 -35.05 -30.51 -6.34
CA TYR A 5 -33.76 -30.94 -5.82
C TYR A 5 -33.80 -31.23 -4.31
N PRO A 6 -34.54 -32.25 -3.85
CA PRO A 6 -34.79 -32.48 -2.43
C PRO A 6 -33.54 -32.85 -1.62
N ASN A 7 -32.57 -33.54 -2.22
CA ASN A 7 -31.35 -33.95 -1.54
C ASN A 7 -30.33 -32.80 -1.46
N LEU A 8 -30.23 -31.99 -2.48
CA LEU A 8 -29.42 -30.75 -2.46
C LEU A 8 -29.95 -29.76 -1.43
N ILE A 9 -31.27 -29.58 -1.35
CA ILE A 9 -31.90 -28.74 -0.32
C ILE A 9 -31.56 -29.27 1.07
N ARG A 10 -31.69 -30.57 1.30
CA ARG A 10 -31.35 -31.19 2.59
C ARG A 10 -29.87 -31.01 2.94
N TRP A 11 -28.98 -31.10 1.95
CA TRP A 11 -27.56 -30.88 2.18
C TRP A 11 -27.24 -29.39 2.43
N ALA A 12 -27.81 -28.48 1.66
CA ALA A 12 -27.70 -27.04 1.87
C ALA A 12 -28.22 -26.63 3.26
N ASP A 13 -29.37 -27.16 3.69
CA ASP A 13 -29.90 -26.93 5.05
C ASP A 13 -28.91 -27.40 6.13
N TRP A 14 -28.26 -28.55 5.95
CA TRP A 14 -27.28 -29.02 6.89
C TRP A 14 -26.03 -28.11 6.92
N LEU A 15 -25.57 -27.66 5.76
CA LEU A 15 -24.42 -26.74 5.63
C LEU A 15 -24.73 -25.37 6.26
N ASP A 16 -25.90 -24.82 6.00
CA ASP A 16 -26.28 -23.49 6.45
C ASP A 16 -26.67 -23.47 7.94
N ASN A 17 -27.22 -24.57 8.49
CA ASN A 17 -27.52 -24.69 9.91
C ASN A 17 -26.30 -24.72 10.84
N ILE A 18 -25.11 -24.98 10.31
CA ILE A 18 -23.85 -24.84 11.07
C ILE A 18 -23.59 -23.38 11.39
N TYR A 19 -24.10 -22.47 10.56
CA TYR A 19 -23.96 -21.02 10.69
C TYR A 19 -25.33 -20.40 10.93
N PRO A 20 -25.63 -19.81 12.10
CA PRO A 20 -26.97 -19.33 12.45
C PRO A 20 -27.40 -18.16 11.55
N GLY A 21 -28.62 -18.20 11.05
CA GLY A 21 -29.31 -17.06 10.45
C GLY A 21 -29.99 -17.26 9.09
N GLN A 22 -30.06 -18.47 8.54
CA GLN A 22 -30.82 -18.71 7.31
C GLN A 22 -32.11 -19.52 7.60
N GLU A 23 -33.22 -19.09 7.02
CA GLU A 23 -34.47 -19.89 6.91
C GLU A 23 -34.22 -21.01 5.87
N GLY A 24 -35.03 -22.10 5.96
CA GLY A 24 -34.85 -23.31 5.15
C GLY A 24 -34.67 -23.03 3.65
N ASN A 25 -33.80 -23.82 3.02
CA ASN A 25 -33.49 -23.71 1.60
C ASN A 25 -34.64 -24.20 0.69
N ASN A 26 -34.61 -23.75 -0.55
CA ASN A 26 -35.50 -24.17 -1.64
C ASN A 26 -34.68 -24.31 -2.94
N ASP A 27 -35.34 -24.71 -4.04
CA ASP A 27 -34.69 -24.93 -5.32
C ASP A 27 -33.92 -23.70 -5.87
N GLU A 28 -34.29 -22.47 -5.46
CA GLU A 28 -33.70 -21.21 -5.92
C GLU A 28 -32.64 -20.63 -4.94
N SER A 29 -32.50 -21.25 -3.76
CA SER A 29 -31.55 -20.77 -2.75
C SER A 29 -30.09 -20.82 -3.26
N GLU A 30 -29.30 -19.82 -2.92
CA GLU A 30 -27.91 -19.69 -3.37
C GLU A 30 -27.05 -20.92 -3.03
N SER A 31 -27.22 -21.49 -1.83
CA SER A 31 -26.53 -22.70 -1.41
C SER A 31 -26.85 -23.90 -2.29
N VAL A 32 -28.13 -24.06 -2.69
CA VAL A 32 -28.56 -25.11 -3.62
C VAL A 32 -28.01 -24.86 -5.01
N GLN A 33 -28.10 -23.62 -5.50
CA GLN A 33 -27.56 -23.22 -6.81
C GLN A 33 -26.05 -23.40 -6.88
N PHE A 34 -25.32 -23.06 -5.80
CA PHE A 34 -23.89 -23.32 -5.70
C PHE A 34 -23.58 -24.82 -5.87
N LEU A 35 -24.21 -25.67 -5.09
CA LEU A 35 -23.99 -27.11 -5.15
C LEU A 35 -24.31 -27.70 -6.52
N LEU A 36 -25.34 -27.20 -7.21
CA LEU A 36 -25.74 -27.64 -8.56
C LEU A 36 -24.65 -27.43 -9.63
N HIS A 37 -23.73 -26.50 -9.44
CA HIS A 37 -22.60 -26.33 -10.34
C HIS A 37 -21.58 -27.45 -10.24
N PHE A 38 -21.56 -28.20 -9.13
CA PHE A 38 -20.55 -29.21 -8.84
C PHE A 38 -21.09 -30.63 -8.79
N CYS A 39 -22.37 -30.83 -8.45
CA CYS A 39 -22.93 -32.17 -8.28
C CYS A 39 -24.45 -32.22 -8.62
N SER A 40 -24.96 -33.42 -8.84
CA SER A 40 -26.37 -33.68 -9.06
C SER A 40 -27.13 -33.87 -7.73
N ASP A 41 -28.46 -33.88 -7.77
CA ASP A 41 -29.29 -34.19 -6.59
C ASP A 41 -29.06 -35.65 -6.09
N GLU A 42 -28.75 -36.58 -6.98
CA GLU A 42 -28.41 -37.95 -6.61
C GLU A 42 -27.02 -38.04 -5.92
N ASP A 43 -26.02 -37.27 -6.38
CA ASP A 43 -24.74 -37.19 -5.69
C ASP A 43 -24.92 -36.61 -4.28
N ALA A 44 -25.79 -35.60 -4.13
CA ALA A 44 -26.11 -35.03 -2.82
C ALA A 44 -26.76 -36.07 -1.89
N ARG A 45 -27.59 -36.98 -2.43
CA ARG A 45 -28.13 -38.10 -1.66
C ARG A 45 -27.03 -38.97 -1.09
N ILE A 46 -26.01 -39.28 -1.91
CA ILE A 46 -24.88 -40.11 -1.49
C ILE A 46 -24.00 -39.32 -0.50
N ALA A 47 -23.76 -38.03 -0.74
CA ALA A 47 -23.03 -37.17 0.20
C ALA A 47 -23.67 -37.15 1.60
N MET A 48 -25.00 -37.13 1.65
CA MET A 48 -25.76 -37.13 2.90
C MET A 48 -25.69 -38.47 3.66
N MET A 49 -25.20 -39.55 3.03
CA MET A 49 -24.91 -40.80 3.71
C MET A 49 -23.61 -40.71 4.55
N CYS A 50 -22.69 -39.81 4.19
CA CYS A 50 -21.51 -39.58 4.99
C CYS A 50 -21.89 -38.83 6.28
N GLU A 51 -21.26 -39.24 7.38
CA GLU A 51 -21.33 -38.50 8.65
C GLU A 51 -20.29 -37.36 8.70
N PRO A 52 -20.41 -36.42 9.66
CA PRO A 52 -19.35 -35.44 9.88
C PRO A 52 -18.05 -36.02 10.44
N PHE A 53 -17.98 -37.30 10.68
CA PHE A 53 -16.83 -38.07 11.17
C PHE A 53 -16.36 -39.06 10.11
N PHE A 54 -15.05 -39.37 10.11
CA PHE A 54 -14.46 -40.29 9.15
C PHE A 54 -14.98 -41.73 9.32
N LYS A 55 -15.54 -42.26 8.26
CA LYS A 55 -15.96 -43.67 8.14
C LYS A 55 -15.43 -44.31 6.85
N SER A 56 -15.11 -45.57 6.87
CA SER A 56 -14.77 -46.38 5.67
C SER A 56 -16.01 -46.53 4.75
N LEU A 57 -15.75 -46.92 3.50
CA LEU A 57 -16.86 -47.22 2.57
C LEU A 57 -17.77 -48.31 3.09
N ASP A 58 -17.20 -49.35 3.71
CA ASP A 58 -17.98 -50.48 4.31
C ASP A 58 -18.88 -49.98 5.45
N GLU A 59 -18.35 -49.15 6.35
CA GLU A 59 -19.11 -48.54 7.45
C GLU A 59 -20.23 -47.62 6.96
N ILE A 60 -20.01 -46.84 5.87
CA ILE A 60 -21.01 -46.00 5.26
C ILE A 60 -22.10 -46.85 4.58
N ALA A 61 -21.70 -47.86 3.82
CA ALA A 61 -22.59 -48.76 3.13
C ALA A 61 -23.52 -49.54 4.10
N GLU A 62 -22.94 -50.10 5.16
CA GLU A 62 -23.67 -50.80 6.21
C GLU A 62 -24.67 -49.89 6.91
N ALA A 63 -24.23 -48.69 7.31
CA ALA A 63 -25.10 -47.72 8.02
C ALA A 63 -26.31 -47.24 7.19
N ASN A 64 -26.18 -47.25 5.86
CA ASN A 64 -27.23 -46.79 4.95
C ASN A 64 -27.95 -47.92 4.20
N ASN A 65 -27.59 -49.20 4.48
CA ASN A 65 -28.14 -50.38 3.85
C ASN A 65 -28.04 -50.36 2.31
N VAL A 66 -26.87 -49.98 1.79
CA VAL A 66 -26.51 -49.98 0.37
C VAL A 66 -25.27 -50.84 0.15
N ILE A 67 -24.96 -51.21 -1.08
CA ILE A 67 -23.68 -51.89 -1.40
C ILE A 67 -22.60 -50.87 -1.71
N VAL A 68 -21.34 -51.24 -1.42
CA VAL A 68 -20.18 -50.36 -1.58
C VAL A 68 -20.02 -49.87 -3.01
N GLU A 69 -20.29 -50.70 -3.99
CA GLU A 69 -20.17 -50.40 -5.42
C GLU A 69 -21.11 -49.29 -5.87
N GLU A 70 -22.25 -49.09 -5.17
CA GLU A 70 -23.21 -48.02 -5.50
C GLU A 70 -22.75 -46.63 -5.07
N ILE A 71 -21.86 -46.53 -4.08
CA ILE A 71 -21.44 -45.24 -3.50
C ILE A 71 -19.97 -44.91 -3.76
N ALA A 72 -19.13 -45.89 -4.02
CA ALA A 72 -17.68 -45.73 -4.05
C ALA A 72 -17.22 -44.72 -5.11
N SER A 73 -17.68 -44.86 -6.36
CA SER A 73 -17.27 -43.97 -7.46
C SER A 73 -17.74 -42.53 -7.25
N THR A 74 -18.98 -42.35 -6.77
CA THR A 74 -19.53 -41.01 -6.51
C THR A 74 -18.79 -40.31 -5.36
N LEU A 75 -18.52 -41.02 -4.26
CA LEU A 75 -17.76 -40.43 -3.13
C LEU A 75 -16.33 -40.06 -3.52
N GLU A 76 -15.67 -40.86 -4.35
CA GLU A 76 -14.33 -40.51 -4.88
C GLU A 76 -14.41 -39.28 -5.80
N GLU A 77 -15.36 -39.22 -6.73
CA GLU A 77 -15.54 -38.08 -7.63
C GLU A 77 -15.86 -36.80 -6.85
N MET A 78 -16.79 -36.86 -5.90
CA MET A 78 -17.14 -35.71 -5.04
C MET A 78 -15.95 -35.28 -4.18
N SER A 79 -15.14 -36.23 -3.73
CA SER A 79 -13.92 -35.92 -3.01
C SER A 79 -12.91 -35.19 -3.90
N MET A 80 -12.72 -35.64 -5.13
CA MET A 80 -11.87 -34.94 -6.10
C MET A 80 -12.36 -33.56 -6.46
N LYS A 81 -13.70 -33.31 -6.43
CA LYS A 81 -14.31 -31.99 -6.64
C LYS A 81 -14.22 -31.04 -5.42
N GLY A 82 -13.77 -31.52 -4.26
CA GLY A 82 -13.68 -30.69 -3.05
C GLY A 82 -14.93 -30.71 -2.16
N LEU A 83 -15.94 -31.52 -2.48
CA LEU A 83 -17.25 -31.53 -1.83
C LEU A 83 -17.32 -32.47 -0.61
N ILE A 84 -16.58 -33.55 -0.64
CA ILE A 84 -16.48 -34.55 0.45
C ILE A 84 -15.01 -34.72 0.83
N MET A 85 -14.72 -34.71 2.09
CA MET A 85 -13.35 -34.95 2.57
C MET A 85 -13.07 -36.44 2.66
N CYS A 86 -11.89 -36.86 2.19
CA CYS A 86 -11.36 -38.19 2.45
C CYS A 86 -9.99 -38.13 3.12
N SER A 87 -9.59 -39.19 3.80
CA SER A 87 -8.25 -39.36 4.37
C SER A 87 -7.86 -40.80 4.39
N SER A 88 -6.58 -41.06 4.09
CA SER A 88 -5.95 -42.39 4.19
C SER A 88 -4.95 -42.48 5.36
N LEU A 89 -4.88 -41.45 6.20
CA LEU A 89 -3.87 -41.34 7.26
C LEU A 89 -3.92 -42.51 8.27
N SER A 90 -5.12 -43.07 8.48
CA SER A 90 -5.29 -44.29 9.33
C SER A 90 -4.93 -45.60 8.65
N GLY A 91 -4.40 -45.59 7.42
CA GLY A 91 -4.10 -46.79 6.61
C GLY A 91 -5.31 -47.34 5.83
N VAL A 92 -6.51 -46.84 6.07
CA VAL A 92 -7.75 -47.17 5.34
C VAL A 92 -8.36 -45.87 4.84
N LEU A 93 -8.79 -45.85 3.57
CA LEU A 93 -9.46 -44.67 3.01
C LEU A 93 -10.84 -44.50 3.66
N LYS A 94 -11.05 -43.32 4.26
CA LYS A 94 -12.27 -42.97 4.94
C LYS A 94 -12.80 -41.66 4.38
N TYR A 95 -14.11 -41.47 4.46
CA TYR A 95 -14.82 -40.30 3.96
C TYR A 95 -15.63 -39.64 5.08
N ARG A 96 -15.79 -38.33 4.98
CA ARG A 96 -16.70 -37.57 5.84
C ARG A 96 -17.32 -36.39 5.10
N ARG A 97 -18.49 -36.01 5.50
CA ARG A 97 -19.11 -34.74 5.15
C ARG A 97 -18.45 -33.63 5.96
N TRP A 98 -18.24 -32.49 5.36
CA TRP A 98 -17.63 -31.35 6.02
C TRP A 98 -18.39 -30.05 5.77
N PRO A 99 -18.16 -28.97 6.57
CA PRO A 99 -18.90 -27.70 6.46
C PRO A 99 -18.46 -26.89 5.23
N TRP A 100 -19.15 -25.76 5.04
CA TRP A 100 -18.71 -24.73 4.10
C TRP A 100 -17.27 -24.29 4.40
N LEU A 101 -16.99 -23.92 5.66
CA LEU A 101 -15.74 -23.37 6.17
C LEU A 101 -15.39 -23.95 7.56
N PRO A 102 -14.16 -24.39 7.84
CA PRO A 102 -13.14 -24.74 6.85
C PRO A 102 -13.54 -26.05 6.14
N GLY A 103 -13.58 -26.03 4.82
CA GLY A 103 -14.00 -27.23 4.08
C GLY A 103 -14.27 -26.98 2.60
N ILE A 104 -15.54 -27.14 2.19
CA ILE A 104 -15.93 -27.16 0.77
C ILE A 104 -15.38 -25.94 0.02
N LEU A 105 -15.55 -24.74 0.54
CA LEU A 105 -15.27 -23.50 -0.19
C LEU A 105 -13.79 -23.31 -0.44
N GLU A 106 -12.92 -23.61 0.54
CA GLU A 106 -11.48 -23.52 0.33
C GLU A 106 -11.01 -24.46 -0.76
N PHE A 107 -11.49 -25.70 -0.75
CA PHE A 107 -11.01 -26.72 -1.66
C PHE A 107 -11.59 -26.63 -3.06
N VAL A 108 -12.79 -26.09 -3.22
CA VAL A 108 -13.36 -25.74 -4.53
C VAL A 108 -12.55 -24.62 -5.18
N VAL A 109 -12.26 -23.54 -4.46
CA VAL A 109 -11.45 -22.40 -4.97
C VAL A 109 -10.01 -22.79 -5.27
N LEU A 110 -9.47 -23.83 -4.60
CA LEU A 110 -8.13 -24.34 -4.83
C LEU A 110 -8.04 -25.37 -5.96
N ASP A 111 -9.11 -25.68 -6.64
CA ASP A 111 -9.10 -26.55 -7.79
C ASP A 111 -8.33 -25.90 -8.95
N LYS A 112 -7.28 -26.56 -9.42
CA LYS A 112 -6.41 -26.02 -10.48
C LYS A 112 -7.01 -26.16 -11.87
N GLU A 113 -8.02 -27.01 -12.01
CA GLU A 113 -8.69 -27.30 -13.28
C GLU A 113 -10.07 -26.63 -13.39
N ILE A 114 -10.47 -25.85 -12.38
CA ILE A 114 -11.74 -25.12 -12.37
C ILE A 114 -11.79 -24.09 -13.49
N ASP A 115 -12.93 -24.03 -14.18
CA ASP A 115 -13.18 -23.00 -15.19
C ASP A 115 -13.09 -21.58 -14.58
N PRO A 116 -12.50 -20.59 -15.28
CA PRO A 116 -12.32 -19.24 -14.74
C PRO A 116 -13.62 -18.51 -14.35
N GLU A 117 -14.74 -18.73 -15.07
CA GLU A 117 -16.02 -18.13 -14.73
C GLU A 117 -16.61 -18.80 -13.50
N LEU A 118 -16.50 -20.12 -13.42
CA LEU A 118 -16.92 -20.88 -12.23
C LEU A 118 -16.04 -20.54 -11.01
N LEU A 119 -14.73 -20.36 -11.20
CA LEU A 119 -13.85 -19.89 -10.13
C LEU A 119 -14.30 -18.53 -9.59
N LYS A 120 -14.65 -17.61 -10.48
CA LYS A 120 -15.13 -16.28 -10.08
C LYS A 120 -16.43 -16.38 -9.28
N TYR A 121 -17.39 -17.19 -9.75
CA TYR A 121 -18.65 -17.44 -9.05
C TYR A 121 -18.40 -18.07 -7.67
N ALA A 122 -17.58 -19.12 -7.61
CA ALA A 122 -17.23 -19.78 -6.35
C ALA A 122 -16.49 -18.85 -5.38
N SER A 123 -15.67 -17.94 -5.92
CA SER A 123 -14.95 -16.93 -5.12
C SER A 123 -15.89 -15.86 -4.55
N ASP A 124 -16.88 -15.44 -5.29
CA ASP A 124 -17.89 -14.49 -4.81
C ASP A 124 -18.72 -15.10 -3.68
N PHE A 125 -19.19 -16.33 -3.87
CA PHE A 125 -19.90 -17.08 -2.84
C PHE A 125 -19.03 -17.33 -1.59
N TYR A 126 -17.75 -17.63 -1.76
CA TYR A 126 -16.78 -17.77 -0.66
C TYR A 126 -16.66 -16.50 0.18
N GLU A 127 -16.46 -15.35 -0.48
CA GLU A 127 -16.33 -14.05 0.18
C GLU A 127 -17.61 -13.66 0.93
N GLU A 128 -18.76 -13.95 0.34
CA GLU A 128 -20.05 -13.67 0.95
C GLU A 128 -20.29 -14.54 2.18
N ARG A 129 -19.99 -15.83 2.12
CA ARG A 129 -20.16 -16.76 3.26
C ARG A 129 -19.25 -16.39 4.43
N ILE A 130 -18.02 -15.97 4.19
CA ILE A 130 -17.14 -15.48 5.28
C ILE A 130 -17.76 -14.22 5.92
N ARG A 131 -18.23 -13.27 5.12
CA ARG A 131 -18.88 -12.06 5.65
C ARG A 131 -20.12 -12.37 6.48
N LEU A 132 -21.00 -13.23 6.00
CA LEU A 132 -22.17 -13.65 6.75
C LEU A 132 -21.80 -14.34 8.06
N THR A 133 -20.77 -15.21 8.04
CA THR A 133 -20.29 -15.89 9.25
C THR A 133 -19.78 -14.89 10.27
N ASP A 134 -18.99 -13.92 9.85
CA ASP A 134 -18.45 -12.89 10.73
C ASP A 134 -19.55 -11.96 11.27
N MET A 135 -20.53 -11.58 10.44
CA MET A 135 -21.65 -10.71 10.82
C MET A 135 -22.65 -11.40 11.76
N THR A 136 -22.95 -12.66 11.55
CA THR A 136 -23.85 -13.44 12.44
C THR A 136 -23.20 -13.77 13.78
N ALA A 137 -21.88 -13.66 13.89
CA ALA A 137 -21.16 -13.76 15.16
C ALA A 137 -21.26 -12.49 16.03
N MET A 138 -21.79 -11.38 15.51
CA MET A 138 -21.81 -10.07 16.20
C MET A 138 -22.65 -9.96 17.49
N PRO A 139 -23.75 -10.66 17.76
CA PRO A 139 -24.53 -10.43 18.98
C PRO A 139 -24.01 -11.15 20.23
N PHE A 140 -22.73 -11.44 20.35
CA PHE A 140 -22.28 -12.42 21.35
C PHE A 140 -21.34 -11.87 22.42
N GLU A 141 -21.89 -11.25 23.43
CA GLU A 141 -21.30 -11.16 24.77
C GLU A 141 -20.87 -12.53 25.39
N LYS A 142 -21.19 -13.64 24.72
CA LYS A 142 -20.99 -15.00 25.27
C LYS A 142 -19.97 -15.88 24.53
N ARG A 143 -19.40 -15.45 23.40
CA ARG A 143 -18.32 -16.21 22.73
C ARG A 143 -16.97 -15.60 23.04
N ALA A 144 -16.27 -16.19 23.97
CA ALA A 144 -14.94 -15.74 24.38
C ALA A 144 -13.86 -15.86 23.27
N HIS A 145 -14.15 -16.54 22.16
CA HIS A 145 -13.17 -16.80 21.10
C HIS A 145 -13.84 -16.83 19.73
N GLY A 146 -13.29 -16.09 18.77
CA GLY A 146 -13.63 -16.19 17.35
C GLY A 146 -13.25 -17.53 16.74
N GLY A 147 -13.61 -17.76 15.47
CA GLY A 147 -13.25 -18.98 14.73
C GLY A 147 -11.73 -19.13 14.52
N LEU A 148 -11.02 -18.03 14.50
CA LEU A 148 -9.57 -17.94 14.32
C LEU A 148 -8.89 -17.20 15.49
N ARG A 149 -7.64 -17.48 15.74
CA ARG A 149 -6.79 -16.73 16.66
C ARG A 149 -5.39 -16.53 16.10
N THR A 150 -4.76 -15.42 16.47
CA THR A 150 -3.40 -15.06 16.07
C THR A 150 -2.38 -15.62 17.05
N ILE A 151 -1.39 -16.35 16.55
CA ILE A 151 -0.35 -16.98 17.35
C ILE A 151 1.04 -16.66 16.76
N PRO A 152 2.02 -16.21 17.59
CA PRO A 152 3.39 -15.97 17.13
C PRO A 152 4.19 -17.26 16.99
N ILE A 153 5.27 -17.20 16.20
CA ILE A 153 6.26 -18.28 16.11
C ILE A 153 7.36 -18.20 17.17
N MET A 154 7.25 -17.33 18.14
CA MET A 154 8.18 -17.13 19.26
C MET A 154 9.44 -16.32 18.99
N GLU A 155 9.92 -16.22 17.77
CA GLU A 155 11.13 -15.41 17.45
C GLU A 155 10.90 -13.92 17.67
N SER A 156 9.65 -13.46 17.60
CA SER A 156 9.23 -12.08 17.86
C SER A 156 8.87 -11.76 19.32
N VAL A 157 8.88 -12.76 20.20
CA VAL A 157 8.49 -12.61 21.61
C VAL A 157 9.72 -12.54 22.52
N ALA A 158 9.75 -11.52 23.40
CA ALA A 158 10.87 -11.37 24.35
C ALA A 158 10.98 -12.58 25.30
N ALA A 159 12.18 -13.08 25.53
CA ALA A 159 12.50 -14.30 26.27
C ALA A 159 12.01 -14.36 27.75
N LYS A 160 11.32 -13.34 28.24
CA LYS A 160 10.80 -13.25 29.61
C LYS A 160 9.27 -13.47 29.71
N SER A 161 8.57 -13.67 28.62
CA SER A 161 7.12 -13.91 28.64
C SER A 161 6.82 -15.37 28.94
N THR A 162 6.05 -15.62 30.01
CA THR A 162 5.51 -16.96 30.28
C THR A 162 4.35 -17.19 29.32
N ILE A 163 4.54 -18.08 28.33
CA ILE A 163 3.56 -18.36 27.30
C ILE A 163 2.83 -19.64 27.65
N MET A 164 1.52 -19.63 27.47
CA MET A 164 0.74 -20.86 27.61
C MET A 164 1.00 -21.75 26.41
N PRO A 165 1.13 -23.10 26.57
CA PRO A 165 1.50 -24.01 25.48
C PRO A 165 0.63 -23.92 24.23
N PHE A 166 -0.65 -23.57 24.36
CA PHE A 166 -1.58 -23.39 23.25
C PHE A 166 -1.45 -22.03 22.52
N GLU A 167 -0.61 -21.14 23.01
CA GLU A 167 -0.31 -19.84 22.40
C GLU A 167 0.93 -19.90 21.48
N GLU A 168 1.47 -21.07 21.24
CA GLU A 168 2.61 -21.32 20.34
C GLU A 168 2.21 -22.21 19.17
N LEU A 169 2.77 -21.97 17.97
CA LEU A 169 2.58 -22.85 16.83
C LEU A 169 3.34 -24.18 16.96
N LYS A 170 4.45 -24.18 17.69
CA LYS A 170 5.32 -25.34 17.86
C LYS A 170 4.59 -26.60 18.32
N PRO A 171 3.74 -26.59 19.37
CA PRO A 171 3.02 -27.77 19.81
C PRO A 171 2.10 -28.38 18.75
N PHE A 172 1.47 -27.57 17.91
CA PHE A 172 0.63 -28.04 16.81
C PHE A 172 1.47 -28.74 15.74
N ILE A 173 2.61 -28.14 15.39
CA ILE A 173 3.54 -28.70 14.40
C ILE A 173 4.20 -29.96 14.94
N ASP A 174 4.54 -30.02 16.24
CA ASP A 174 5.17 -31.20 16.86
C ASP A 174 4.23 -32.40 16.96
N LYS A 175 2.93 -32.18 17.11
CA LYS A 175 1.92 -33.23 17.17
C LYS A 175 1.53 -33.78 15.79
N ALA A 176 1.57 -32.93 14.77
CA ALA A 176 1.18 -33.31 13.42
C ALA A 176 2.18 -34.32 12.79
N THR A 177 1.66 -35.25 12.03
CA THR A 177 2.41 -36.34 11.40
C THR A 177 2.58 -36.15 9.89
N LYS A 178 1.73 -35.33 9.27
CA LYS A 178 1.73 -35.04 7.83
C LYS A 178 1.54 -33.59 7.58
N PHE A 179 2.30 -33.02 6.64
CA PHE A 179 2.30 -31.60 6.31
C PHE A 179 2.15 -31.40 4.81
N SER A 180 1.36 -30.40 4.44
CA SER A 180 1.32 -29.92 3.07
C SER A 180 1.22 -28.41 3.02
N VAL A 181 1.57 -27.83 1.87
CA VAL A 181 1.33 -26.42 1.58
C VAL A 181 0.47 -26.28 0.34
N ALA A 182 -0.58 -25.47 0.45
CA ALA A 182 -1.47 -25.09 -0.63
C ALA A 182 -1.39 -23.59 -0.92
N ASN A 183 -1.92 -23.19 -2.06
CA ASN A 183 -2.24 -21.78 -2.28
C ASN A 183 -3.19 -21.28 -1.19
N CYS A 184 -3.11 -20.01 -0.84
CA CYS A 184 -4.06 -19.41 0.09
C CYS A 184 -5.42 -19.24 -0.61
N ALA A 185 -6.47 -19.93 -0.15
CA ALA A 185 -7.81 -19.87 -0.73
C ALA A 185 -8.35 -18.43 -0.76
N CYS A 186 -8.22 -17.67 0.35
CA CYS A 186 -8.65 -16.28 0.39
C CYS A 186 -7.99 -15.41 -0.67
N ARG A 187 -6.66 -15.55 -0.89
CA ARG A 187 -5.95 -14.78 -1.92
C ARG A 187 -6.28 -15.26 -3.33
N THR A 188 -6.55 -16.53 -3.51
CA THR A 188 -7.01 -17.06 -4.79
C THR A 188 -8.38 -16.49 -5.13
N ALA A 189 -9.32 -16.51 -4.19
CA ALA A 189 -10.66 -15.94 -4.37
C ALA A 189 -10.61 -14.43 -4.65
N THR A 190 -9.89 -13.64 -3.84
CA THR A 190 -9.78 -12.18 -4.04
C THR A 190 -9.15 -11.82 -5.39
N ARG A 191 -8.19 -12.62 -5.86
CA ARG A 191 -7.59 -12.41 -7.20
C ARG A 191 -8.58 -12.74 -8.32
N ALA A 192 -9.35 -13.81 -8.20
CA ALA A 192 -10.39 -14.15 -9.17
C ALA A 192 -11.46 -13.06 -9.31
N LEU A 193 -11.74 -12.35 -8.20
CA LEU A 193 -12.66 -11.21 -8.17
C LEU A 193 -12.02 -9.86 -8.58
N GLY A 194 -10.74 -9.85 -8.93
CA GLY A 194 -10.02 -8.60 -9.26
C GLY A 194 -9.77 -7.68 -8.06
N MET A 195 -10.01 -8.15 -6.83
CA MET A 195 -9.77 -7.43 -5.58
C MET A 195 -8.36 -7.66 -5.02
N GLY A 196 -7.42 -8.00 -5.87
CA GLY A 196 -6.14 -8.61 -5.54
C GLY A 196 -5.29 -7.92 -4.50
N CYS A 197 -4.51 -8.76 -3.84
CA CYS A 197 -3.40 -8.43 -2.98
C CYS A 197 -2.11 -8.48 -3.81
N GLU A 198 -1.22 -7.52 -3.61
CA GLU A 198 0.06 -7.41 -4.33
C GLU A 198 1.12 -8.42 -3.84
N HIS A 199 0.87 -9.11 -2.74
CA HIS A 199 1.79 -10.13 -2.24
C HIS A 199 1.94 -11.27 -3.23
N THR A 200 3.16 -11.53 -3.67
CA THR A 200 3.49 -12.54 -4.69
C THR A 200 3.34 -13.97 -4.18
N HIS A 201 3.54 -14.19 -2.87
CA HIS A 201 3.48 -15.53 -2.27
C HIS A 201 2.04 -15.94 -2.01
N ILE A 202 1.55 -16.96 -2.74
CA ILE A 202 0.22 -17.56 -2.54
C ILE A 202 0.28 -18.97 -1.95
N ASP A 203 1.36 -19.70 -2.11
CA ASP A 203 1.63 -21.04 -1.56
C ASP A 203 2.01 -20.95 -0.07
N THR A 204 1.05 -20.57 0.76
CA THR A 204 1.30 -20.22 2.17
C THR A 204 0.28 -20.79 3.14
N CYS A 205 -0.70 -21.57 2.67
CA CYS A 205 -1.64 -22.27 3.51
C CYS A 205 -1.04 -23.61 3.92
N ILE A 206 -0.60 -23.70 5.18
CA ILE A 206 -0.04 -24.94 5.73
C ILE A 206 -1.20 -25.78 6.24
N GLN A 207 -1.29 -27.02 5.74
CA GLN A 207 -2.31 -27.99 6.13
C GLN A 207 -1.65 -29.10 6.95
N LEU A 208 -2.37 -29.62 7.93
CA LEU A 208 -1.88 -30.62 8.88
C LEU A 208 -2.74 -31.89 8.80
N ASP A 209 -2.08 -33.04 8.98
CA ASP A 209 -2.66 -34.36 9.12
C ASP A 209 -3.71 -34.70 8.02
N ASP A 210 -4.97 -34.97 8.39
CA ASP A 210 -6.02 -35.34 7.44
C ASP A 210 -6.22 -34.32 6.32
N TYR A 211 -6.09 -33.03 6.61
CA TYR A 211 -6.19 -31.97 5.60
C TYR A 211 -4.97 -31.95 4.67
N ALA A 212 -3.79 -32.28 5.20
CA ALA A 212 -2.58 -32.45 4.38
C ALA A 212 -2.73 -33.66 3.45
N ASP A 213 -3.20 -34.80 4.00
CA ASP A 213 -3.43 -36.01 3.22
C ASP A 213 -4.41 -35.77 2.08
N TYR A 214 -5.54 -35.10 2.39
CA TYR A 214 -6.54 -34.72 1.42
C TYR A 214 -6.03 -33.76 0.35
N GLY A 215 -5.35 -32.71 0.75
CA GLY A 215 -4.79 -31.73 -0.19
C GLY A 215 -3.79 -32.31 -1.16
N ILE A 216 -2.94 -33.23 -0.68
CA ILE A 216 -1.97 -33.97 -1.52
C ILE A 216 -2.70 -34.91 -2.48
N ARG A 217 -3.64 -35.72 -1.96
CA ARG A 217 -4.40 -36.69 -2.75
C ARG A 217 -5.17 -36.01 -3.89
N THR A 218 -5.80 -34.89 -3.60
CA THR A 218 -6.58 -34.11 -4.59
C THR A 218 -5.72 -33.14 -5.42
N GLN A 219 -4.39 -33.20 -5.32
CA GLN A 219 -3.42 -32.37 -6.05
C GLN A 219 -3.58 -30.84 -5.83
N ARG A 220 -4.31 -30.43 -4.79
CA ARG A 220 -4.48 -29.03 -4.39
C ARG A 220 -3.35 -28.51 -3.52
N ALA A 221 -2.61 -29.41 -2.89
CA ALA A 221 -1.47 -29.10 -2.04
C ALA A 221 -0.24 -29.93 -2.42
N ARG A 222 0.91 -29.47 -2.00
CA ARG A 222 2.21 -30.14 -2.12
C ARG A 222 2.65 -30.63 -0.74
N GLU A 223 3.12 -31.88 -0.64
CA GLU A 223 3.73 -32.38 0.59
C GLU A 223 4.99 -31.59 0.94
N ILE A 224 5.19 -31.30 2.22
CA ILE A 224 6.35 -30.58 2.74
C ILE A 224 6.87 -31.25 4.02
N SER A 225 8.15 -31.00 4.34
CA SER A 225 8.73 -31.43 5.60
C SER A 225 8.40 -30.49 6.74
N LYS A 226 8.62 -30.94 7.96
CA LYS A 226 8.48 -30.12 9.17
C LYS A 226 9.42 -28.91 9.16
N GLU A 227 10.63 -29.08 8.64
CA GLU A 227 11.62 -28.02 8.49
C GLU A 227 11.11 -26.93 7.53
N GLU A 228 10.54 -27.35 6.41
CA GLU A 228 9.96 -26.44 5.43
C GLU A 228 8.75 -25.66 5.99
N VAL A 229 7.96 -26.24 6.89
CA VAL A 229 6.91 -25.51 7.62
C VAL A 229 7.50 -24.30 8.33
N TYR A 230 8.58 -24.47 9.09
CA TYR A 230 9.23 -23.37 9.80
C TYR A 230 9.87 -22.36 8.85
N GLU A 231 10.41 -22.78 7.72
CA GLU A 231 10.95 -21.87 6.70
C GLU A 231 9.83 -20.98 6.12
N ILE A 232 8.68 -21.56 5.79
CA ILE A 232 7.52 -20.80 5.30
C ILE A 232 7.04 -19.81 6.36
N LEU A 233 6.91 -20.22 7.62
CA LEU A 233 6.47 -19.35 8.71
C LEU A 233 7.40 -18.16 8.88
N ARG A 234 8.72 -18.36 8.96
CA ARG A 234 9.71 -17.27 9.07
C ARG A 234 9.68 -16.32 7.88
N LYS A 235 9.53 -16.87 6.66
CA LYS A 235 9.41 -16.08 5.44
C LYS A 235 8.16 -15.21 5.46
N MET A 236 7.05 -15.75 5.92
CA MET A 236 5.78 -15.02 5.99
C MET A 236 5.79 -13.96 7.10
N GLU A 237 6.40 -14.26 8.24
CA GLU A 237 6.58 -13.27 9.32
C GLU A 237 7.42 -12.07 8.84
N LYS A 238 8.55 -12.33 8.16
CA LYS A 238 9.36 -11.26 7.55
C LYS A 238 8.60 -10.43 6.51
N ALA A 239 7.65 -11.04 5.82
CA ALA A 239 6.75 -10.36 4.87
C ALA A 239 5.58 -9.63 5.56
N GLY A 240 5.52 -9.61 6.90
CA GLY A 240 4.48 -8.93 7.68
C GLY A 240 3.13 -9.67 7.72
N HIS A 241 3.11 -10.98 7.48
CA HIS A 241 1.90 -11.78 7.57
C HIS A 241 1.62 -12.21 9.00
N VAL A 242 0.34 -12.37 9.31
CA VAL A 242 -0.15 -12.81 10.63
C VAL A 242 -0.43 -14.31 10.58
N HIS A 243 0.12 -15.05 11.54
CA HIS A 243 -0.18 -16.47 11.69
C HIS A 243 -1.50 -16.66 12.43
N GLN A 244 -2.41 -17.42 11.85
CA GLN A 244 -3.70 -17.74 12.45
C GLN A 244 -3.96 -19.25 12.42
N VAL A 245 -4.57 -19.74 13.50
CA VAL A 245 -5.05 -21.13 13.61
C VAL A 245 -6.54 -21.15 13.90
N PHE A 246 -7.22 -22.23 13.47
CA PHE A 246 -8.62 -22.43 13.79
C PHE A 246 -8.81 -22.87 15.24
N ASN A 247 -9.82 -22.33 15.90
CA ASN A 247 -10.24 -22.78 17.22
C ASN A 247 -11.15 -24.01 17.08
N THR A 248 -10.55 -25.19 17.13
CA THR A 248 -11.29 -26.45 17.11
C THR A 248 -11.75 -26.86 18.51
N GLN A 249 -12.91 -27.52 18.62
CA GLN A 249 -13.35 -28.09 19.89
C GLN A 249 -12.34 -29.15 20.33
N GLY A 250 -11.72 -28.94 21.49
CA GLY A 250 -10.68 -29.81 22.04
C GLY A 250 -9.30 -29.15 22.15
N HIS A 251 -9.09 -27.98 21.59
CA HIS A 251 -7.99 -27.03 21.77
C HIS A 251 -6.54 -27.52 21.48
N ASP A 252 -6.34 -28.80 21.17
CA ASP A 252 -5.01 -29.38 21.04
C ASP A 252 -4.56 -29.61 19.59
N THR A 253 -5.45 -29.45 18.63
CA THR A 253 -5.22 -29.67 17.22
C THR A 253 -5.75 -28.53 16.37
N THR A 254 -5.09 -28.24 15.27
CA THR A 254 -5.60 -27.37 14.22
C THR A 254 -5.43 -28.05 12.87
N CYS A 255 -6.32 -27.74 11.94
CA CYS A 255 -6.25 -28.30 10.59
C CYS A 255 -5.38 -27.46 9.65
N PHE A 256 -5.25 -26.16 9.93
CA PHE A 256 -4.51 -25.21 9.13
C PHE A 256 -3.68 -24.27 9.99
N ILE A 257 -2.55 -23.84 9.43
CA ILE A 257 -1.82 -22.67 9.88
C ILE A 257 -1.89 -21.68 8.72
N CYS A 258 -2.70 -20.65 8.89
CA CYS A 258 -2.89 -19.58 7.91
C CYS A 258 -1.80 -18.52 8.05
N ASN A 259 -1.31 -18.00 6.92
CA ASN A 259 -0.37 -16.89 6.85
C ASN A 259 -1.07 -15.69 6.21
N CYS A 260 -1.75 -14.92 7.02
CA CYS A 260 -2.75 -13.95 6.62
C CYS A 260 -2.18 -12.54 6.39
N CYS A 261 -2.68 -11.86 5.37
CA CYS A 261 -2.42 -10.44 5.14
C CYS A 261 -3.74 -9.64 5.19
N GLY A 262 -3.69 -8.42 5.66
CA GLY A 262 -4.88 -7.58 5.80
C GLY A 262 -5.58 -7.20 4.49
N CYS A 263 -4.89 -7.36 3.35
CA CYS A 263 -5.42 -7.03 2.02
C CYS A 263 -6.10 -8.21 1.29
N GLY A 264 -5.66 -9.44 1.53
CA GLY A 264 -6.14 -10.62 0.79
C GLY A 264 -6.87 -11.66 1.64
N CYS A 265 -6.72 -11.62 2.97
CA CYS A 265 -7.42 -12.55 3.85
C CYS A 265 -8.87 -12.10 4.05
N ALA A 266 -9.83 -12.94 3.70
CA ALA A 266 -11.24 -12.62 3.84
C ALA A 266 -11.59 -12.34 5.31
N SER A 267 -11.15 -13.18 6.25
CA SER A 267 -11.42 -13.00 7.68
C SER A 267 -10.78 -11.74 8.27
N LEU A 268 -9.47 -11.49 8.05
CA LEU A 268 -8.82 -10.28 8.57
C LEU A 268 -9.37 -9.00 7.93
N ARG A 269 -9.70 -9.04 6.65
CA ARG A 269 -10.28 -7.91 5.94
C ARG A 269 -11.67 -7.56 6.49
N THR A 270 -12.54 -8.55 6.68
CA THR A 270 -13.85 -8.36 7.29
C THR A 270 -13.72 -7.90 8.73
N ALA A 271 -12.83 -8.51 9.51
CA ALA A 271 -12.59 -8.10 10.90
C ALA A 271 -12.10 -6.65 11.01
N ASN A 272 -11.19 -6.22 10.14
CA ASN A 272 -10.72 -4.83 10.10
C ASN A 272 -11.84 -3.86 9.69
N MET A 273 -12.67 -4.25 8.75
CA MET A 273 -13.75 -3.43 8.19
C MET A 273 -14.90 -3.24 9.18
N LEU A 274 -15.26 -4.31 9.90
CA LEU A 274 -16.34 -4.31 10.89
C LEU A 274 -15.84 -4.04 12.32
N ASN A 275 -14.55 -3.76 12.50
CA ASN A 275 -13.89 -3.62 13.81
C ASN A 275 -14.13 -4.82 14.75
N LEU A 276 -14.18 -6.03 14.19
CA LEU A 276 -14.37 -7.27 14.92
C LEU A 276 -13.05 -7.80 15.46
N GLN A 277 -12.75 -7.54 16.72
CA GLN A 277 -11.50 -8.00 17.35
C GLN A 277 -11.44 -9.52 17.56
N MET A 278 -12.57 -10.21 17.50
CA MET A 278 -12.68 -11.65 17.78
C MET A 278 -11.79 -12.52 16.89
N ASN A 279 -11.74 -12.24 15.59
CA ASN A 279 -10.94 -13.00 14.62
C ASN A 279 -9.46 -12.60 14.60
N MET A 280 -9.08 -11.60 15.39
CA MET A 280 -7.71 -11.13 15.54
C MET A 280 -7.21 -11.27 16.98
N ALA A 281 -8.02 -11.91 17.85
CA ALA A 281 -7.70 -12.04 19.28
C ALA A 281 -6.34 -12.73 19.47
N SER A 282 -5.53 -12.14 20.33
CA SER A 282 -4.24 -12.68 20.76
C SER A 282 -4.02 -12.30 22.23
N ASN A 283 -3.40 -13.19 22.98
CA ASN A 283 -2.96 -12.87 24.35
C ASN A 283 -1.69 -12.02 24.38
N PHE A 284 -1.10 -11.75 23.23
CA PHE A 284 0.05 -10.88 23.08
C PHE A 284 -0.38 -9.46 22.72
N VAL A 285 0.22 -8.49 23.40
CA VAL A 285 -0.03 -7.06 23.16
C VAL A 285 1.23 -6.45 22.58
N ALA A 286 1.08 -5.78 21.45
CA ALA A 286 2.17 -5.03 20.84
C ALA A 286 2.58 -3.89 21.78
N LYS A 287 3.87 -3.83 22.15
CA LYS A 287 4.42 -2.81 23.02
C LYS A 287 5.50 -2.02 22.29
N VAL A 288 5.33 -0.72 22.23
CA VAL A 288 6.32 0.18 21.67
C VAL A 288 7.36 0.54 22.72
N ASP A 289 8.64 0.43 22.37
CA ASP A 289 9.73 0.93 23.17
C ASP A 289 9.83 2.46 22.98
N PRO A 290 9.48 3.27 24.01
CA PRO A 290 9.43 4.72 23.85
C PRO A 290 10.81 5.35 23.59
N GLU A 291 11.91 4.69 24.00
CA GLU A 291 13.27 5.20 23.77
C GLU A 291 13.70 5.04 22.31
N LYS A 292 13.20 3.99 21.64
CA LYS A 292 13.48 3.71 20.22
C LYS A 292 12.43 4.28 19.28
N CYS A 293 11.26 4.62 19.78
CA CYS A 293 10.15 5.11 18.99
C CYS A 293 10.41 6.55 18.51
N VAL A 294 10.39 6.74 17.20
CA VAL A 294 10.48 8.07 16.58
C VAL A 294 9.10 8.59 16.11
N ALA A 295 8.03 7.98 16.57
CA ALA A 295 6.64 8.35 16.23
C ALA A 295 6.35 8.46 14.71
N CYS A 296 7.05 7.70 13.88
CA CYS A 296 6.93 7.79 12.42
C CYS A 296 5.65 7.18 11.85
N GLY A 297 4.88 6.41 12.65
CA GLY A 297 3.66 5.75 12.22
C GLY A 297 3.86 4.49 11.36
N ALA A 298 5.07 4.14 10.95
CA ALA A 298 5.33 3.00 10.07
C ALA A 298 4.79 1.66 10.62
N CYS A 299 4.89 1.46 11.94
CA CYS A 299 4.34 0.26 12.60
C CYS A 299 2.80 0.22 12.54
N VAL A 300 2.13 1.37 12.59
CA VAL A 300 0.67 1.48 12.44
C VAL A 300 0.28 1.20 11.00
N GLU A 301 0.98 1.80 10.05
CA GLU A 301 0.72 1.63 8.61
C GLU A 301 0.96 0.19 8.13
N SER A 302 1.96 -0.50 8.68
CA SER A 302 2.30 -1.87 8.31
C SER A 302 1.52 -2.94 9.05
N CYS A 303 0.82 -2.59 10.15
CA CYS A 303 0.11 -3.57 10.98
C CYS A 303 -1.15 -4.10 10.30
N ASN A 304 -1.13 -5.37 9.89
CA ASN A 304 -2.26 -6.02 9.24
C ASN A 304 -3.45 -6.29 10.18
N ALA A 305 -3.22 -6.26 11.49
CA ALA A 305 -4.22 -6.55 12.52
C ALA A 305 -4.67 -5.30 13.31
N ASN A 306 -4.27 -4.09 12.89
CA ASN A 306 -4.55 -2.83 13.58
C ASN A 306 -4.20 -2.86 15.09
N ALA A 307 -3.16 -3.61 15.47
CA ALA A 307 -2.74 -3.80 16.86
C ALA A 307 -2.08 -2.54 17.47
N LEU A 308 -1.73 -1.57 16.65
CA LEU A 308 -1.09 -0.33 17.03
C LEU A 308 -1.87 0.85 16.47
N THR A 309 -2.09 1.87 17.28
CA THR A 309 -2.69 3.13 16.88
C THR A 309 -1.76 4.28 17.24
N LEU A 310 -1.79 5.37 16.46
CA LEU A 310 -1.14 6.61 16.89
C LEU A 310 -1.95 7.18 18.06
N GLY A 311 -1.27 7.40 19.19
CA GLY A 311 -1.89 7.98 20.36
C GLY A 311 -2.35 9.42 20.10
N THR A 312 -3.49 9.76 20.66
CA THR A 312 -4.07 11.13 20.61
C THR A 312 -3.74 11.96 21.85
N ASN A 313 -2.87 11.45 22.74
CA ASN A 313 -2.51 12.14 23.99
C ASN A 313 -1.56 13.31 23.73
N PHE A 314 -2.08 14.35 23.08
CA PHE A 314 -1.38 15.64 22.96
C PHE A 314 -1.68 16.61 24.10
N CYS A 315 -2.64 16.31 24.97
CA CYS A 315 -2.98 17.14 26.12
C CYS A 315 -3.18 16.26 27.33
N GLU A 316 -2.57 16.64 28.47
CA GLU A 316 -2.97 16.19 29.80
C GLU A 316 -4.36 16.75 30.22
N ALA A 317 -5.01 17.55 29.34
CA ALA A 317 -6.40 17.90 29.51
C ALA A 317 -7.21 16.61 29.36
N GLU A 318 -7.94 16.23 30.41
CA GLU A 318 -9.01 15.27 30.33
C GLU A 318 -9.83 15.61 29.08
N CYS A 319 -9.62 14.89 27.98
CA CYS A 319 -10.59 14.88 26.91
C CYS A 319 -11.85 14.36 27.58
N GLU A 320 -12.78 15.25 27.93
CA GLU A 320 -14.15 14.83 28.08
C GLU A 320 -14.45 14.05 26.79
N THR A 321 -14.55 12.74 26.91
CA THR A 321 -15.14 11.88 25.90
C THR A 321 -16.57 12.36 25.75
N LYS A 322 -16.74 13.48 25.06
CA LYS A 322 -18.06 13.88 24.58
C LYS A 322 -18.48 12.78 23.62
N ASN A 323 -19.22 11.84 24.23
CA ASN A 323 -20.10 10.91 23.53
C ASN A 323 -19.52 10.51 22.17
N LEU A 324 -18.59 9.56 22.17
CA LEU A 324 -18.55 8.64 21.05
C LEU A 324 -20.02 8.21 20.88
N PRO A 325 -20.61 8.38 19.69
CA PRO A 325 -21.97 7.91 19.47
C PRO A 325 -22.00 6.48 19.97
N ASP A 326 -22.98 6.18 20.82
CA ASP A 326 -23.18 4.83 21.30
C ASP A 326 -23.42 3.98 20.04
N TYR A 327 -22.43 3.20 19.65
CA TYR A 327 -22.51 2.37 18.43
C TYR A 327 -23.66 1.39 18.46
N MET A 328 -24.29 1.23 19.63
CA MET A 328 -25.48 0.41 19.83
C MET A 328 -26.78 1.09 19.38
N ASP A 329 -26.78 2.40 19.16
CA ASP A 329 -27.96 3.18 18.71
C ASP A 329 -27.90 3.59 17.23
N THR A 330 -26.88 3.19 16.48
CA THR A 330 -26.84 3.41 15.04
C THR A 330 -27.80 2.45 14.37
N ASN A 331 -28.96 2.94 13.98
CA ASN A 331 -29.80 2.26 13.00
C ASN A 331 -28.96 1.98 11.76
N TRP A 332 -28.77 0.71 11.46
CA TRP A 332 -28.10 0.25 10.27
C TRP A 332 -28.85 0.79 9.05
N THR A 333 -28.24 1.74 8.34
CA THR A 333 -28.82 2.30 7.11
C THR A 333 -28.35 1.50 5.89
N GLU A 334 -29.09 1.59 4.77
CA GLU A 334 -28.68 0.97 3.49
C GLU A 334 -27.26 1.37 3.07
N GLU A 335 -26.80 2.56 3.43
CA GLU A 335 -25.41 3.01 3.18
C GLU A 335 -24.36 2.15 3.90
N PHE A 336 -24.66 1.62 5.07
CA PHE A 336 -23.80 0.67 5.78
C PHE A 336 -23.72 -0.70 5.09
N TRP A 337 -24.75 -1.05 4.32
CA TRP A 337 -24.88 -2.31 3.60
C TRP A 337 -24.56 -2.19 2.10
N ASP A 338 -24.00 -1.06 1.68
CA ASP A 338 -23.53 -0.91 0.31
C ASP A 338 -22.47 -1.99 0.00
N MET A 339 -22.89 -3.00 -0.75
CA MET A 339 -22.04 -4.11 -1.14
C MET A 339 -20.88 -3.64 -2.03
N ASP A 340 -21.02 -2.55 -2.76
CA ASP A 340 -19.93 -1.94 -3.52
C ASP A 340 -18.92 -1.26 -2.60
N TYR A 341 -19.37 -0.68 -1.48
CA TYR A 341 -18.50 -0.20 -0.43
C TYR A 341 -17.70 -1.35 0.21
N LEU A 342 -18.32 -2.47 0.49
CA LEU A 342 -17.68 -3.67 1.03
C LEU A 342 -16.71 -4.34 0.03
N LYS A 343 -16.96 -4.20 -1.26
CA LYS A 343 -16.08 -4.69 -2.34
C LYS A 343 -14.90 -3.74 -2.62
N ARG A 344 -14.97 -2.50 -2.16
CA ARG A 344 -13.87 -1.54 -2.36
C ARG A 344 -12.62 -2.02 -1.63
N LYS A 345 -11.47 -1.84 -2.27
CA LYS A 345 -10.13 -2.01 -1.70
C LYS A 345 -9.92 -0.93 -0.63
N MET A 346 -10.61 -1.05 0.49
CA MET A 346 -10.44 -0.13 1.60
C MET A 346 -9.47 -0.70 2.61
N VAL A 347 -8.21 -0.45 2.35
CA VAL A 347 -7.26 -0.33 3.44
C VAL A 347 -7.20 1.16 3.79
N ASN A 348 -8.24 1.68 4.39
CA ASN A 348 -8.09 2.89 5.19
C ASN A 348 -7.27 2.50 6.40
N LYS A 349 -5.96 2.60 6.25
CA LYS A 349 -5.03 2.55 7.37
C LYS A 349 -5.27 3.82 8.18
N SER A 350 -6.28 3.79 9.05
CA SER A 350 -6.47 4.82 10.05
C SER A 350 -5.23 4.85 10.93
N GLY A 351 -4.55 5.98 11.02
CA GLY A 351 -3.41 6.13 11.91
C GLY A 351 -2.19 6.83 11.32
N SER A 352 -2.24 7.29 10.05
CA SER A 352 -1.23 8.23 9.57
C SER A 352 -1.55 9.63 10.07
N ALA A 353 -0.54 10.34 10.58
CA ALA A 353 -0.71 11.74 10.96
C ALA A 353 -1.13 12.57 9.73
N PRO A 354 -2.12 13.50 9.85
CA PRO A 354 -2.57 14.30 8.71
C PRO A 354 -1.43 15.01 7.99
N CYS A 355 -0.48 15.57 8.70
CA CYS A 355 0.72 16.19 8.12
C CYS A 355 1.58 15.21 7.30
N LYS A 356 1.71 13.95 7.74
CA LYS A 356 2.41 12.91 6.97
C LYS A 356 1.61 12.50 5.73
N ALA A 357 0.29 12.37 5.87
CA ALA A 357 -0.60 12.01 4.77
C ALA A 357 -0.62 13.09 3.67
N ALA A 358 -0.61 14.36 4.05
CA ALA A 358 -0.56 15.49 3.12
C ALA A 358 0.80 15.66 2.43
N CYS A 359 1.88 15.18 3.03
CA CYS A 359 3.21 15.26 2.43
C CYS A 359 3.34 14.29 1.24
N PRO A 360 3.62 14.75 0.01
CA PRO A 360 3.78 13.87 -1.15
C PRO A 360 4.89 12.81 -0.99
N ALA A 361 5.92 13.11 -0.20
CA ALA A 361 7.01 12.19 0.11
C ALA A 361 6.73 11.33 1.36
N HIS A 362 5.58 11.51 2.02
CA HIS A 362 5.20 10.81 3.25
C HIS A 362 6.29 10.80 4.33
N ILE A 363 6.99 11.92 4.49
CA ILE A 363 8.07 12.05 5.48
C ILE A 363 7.54 11.82 6.89
N SER A 364 8.33 11.16 7.73
CA SER A 364 8.00 10.94 9.14
C SER A 364 8.15 12.22 9.97
N ILE A 365 7.22 13.17 9.77
CA ILE A 365 7.27 14.52 10.31
C ILE A 365 7.35 14.52 11.84
N GLN A 366 6.46 13.81 12.51
CA GLN A 366 6.47 13.70 13.97
C GLN A 366 7.80 13.12 14.50
N GLY A 367 8.40 12.19 13.74
CA GLY A 367 9.66 11.56 14.10
C GLY A 367 10.82 12.56 14.13
N TYR A 368 11.02 13.33 13.06
CA TYR A 368 12.14 14.27 13.04
C TYR A 368 11.92 15.49 13.96
N ILE A 369 10.68 15.97 14.13
CA ILE A 369 10.36 17.06 15.05
C ILE A 369 10.67 16.62 16.49
N ARG A 370 10.28 15.41 16.87
CA ARG A 370 10.60 14.87 18.20
C ARG A 370 12.10 14.80 18.44
N LYS A 371 12.87 14.28 17.46
CA LYS A 371 14.34 14.23 17.57
C LYS A 371 14.97 15.61 17.65
N ALA A 372 14.46 16.56 16.90
CA ALA A 372 14.90 17.96 16.96
C ALA A 372 14.61 18.57 18.34
N ALA A 373 13.43 18.32 18.91
CA ALA A 373 13.07 18.77 20.26
C ALA A 373 13.99 18.18 21.36
N GLU A 374 14.54 16.99 21.13
CA GLU A 374 15.53 16.35 22.01
C GLU A 374 16.97 16.88 21.75
N GLY A 375 17.15 17.79 20.79
CA GLY A 375 18.49 18.29 20.38
C GLY A 375 19.29 17.31 19.52
N LYS A 376 18.67 16.19 19.08
CA LYS A 376 19.31 15.12 18.30
C LYS A 376 19.15 15.36 16.80
N TYR A 377 19.77 16.44 16.29
CA TYR A 377 19.59 16.88 14.91
C TYR A 377 20.09 15.87 13.87
N ASP A 378 21.19 15.15 14.14
CA ASP A 378 21.70 14.10 13.25
C ASP A 378 20.71 12.94 13.10
N GLU A 379 20.04 12.54 14.21
CA GLU A 379 19.00 11.50 14.16
C GLU A 379 17.77 12.00 13.43
N ALA A 380 17.39 13.27 13.64
CA ALA A 380 16.29 13.91 12.92
C ALA A 380 16.55 13.94 11.41
N LEU A 381 17.76 14.29 11.01
CA LEU A 381 18.17 14.30 9.60
C LEU A 381 18.11 12.91 8.95
N LYS A 382 18.55 11.86 9.67
CA LYS A 382 18.43 10.47 9.21
C LYS A 382 16.99 10.08 8.97
N VAL A 383 16.06 10.50 9.85
CA VAL A 383 14.62 10.26 9.67
C VAL A 383 14.09 10.97 8.42
N ILE A 384 14.52 12.20 8.15
CA ILE A 384 14.11 12.96 6.96
C ILE A 384 14.67 12.30 5.69
N LYS A 385 15.98 12.04 5.64
CA LYS A 385 16.69 11.54 4.43
C LYS A 385 16.29 10.11 4.05
N ARG A 386 15.61 9.39 4.90
CA ARG A 386 14.99 8.10 4.54
C ARG A 386 13.92 8.26 3.45
N ASP A 387 13.10 9.31 3.55
CA ASP A 387 11.94 9.54 2.68
C ASP A 387 12.12 10.77 1.77
N ASN A 388 13.06 11.66 2.07
CA ASN A 388 13.39 12.86 1.30
C ASN A 388 14.92 13.07 1.25
N PRO A 389 15.59 12.76 0.13
CA PRO A 389 17.03 12.87 0.00
C PRO A 389 17.56 14.30 -0.09
N PHE A 390 16.70 15.32 -0.34
CA PHE A 390 17.05 16.72 -0.55
C PHE A 390 16.33 17.67 0.42
N PRO A 391 16.50 17.51 1.75
CA PRO A 391 15.75 18.29 2.73
C PRO A 391 16.07 19.79 2.71
N ALA A 392 17.31 20.21 2.40
CA ALA A 392 17.69 21.61 2.33
C ALA A 392 17.07 22.32 1.11
N VAL A 393 16.99 21.63 -0.03
CA VAL A 393 16.27 22.10 -1.22
C VAL A 393 14.79 22.21 -0.92
N CYS A 394 14.17 21.12 -0.43
CA CYS A 394 12.74 21.09 -0.14
C CYS A 394 12.32 22.12 0.93
N GLY A 395 13.19 22.40 1.92
CA GLY A 395 12.95 23.43 2.94
C GLY A 395 12.97 24.88 2.42
N ARG A 396 13.12 25.08 1.11
CA ARG A 396 13.15 26.41 0.46
C ARG A 396 12.09 26.58 -0.63
N ILE A 397 11.51 25.48 -1.09
CA ILE A 397 10.60 25.52 -2.26
C ILE A 397 9.36 24.64 -2.07
N CYS A 398 9.13 24.12 -0.87
CA CYS A 398 7.98 23.30 -0.55
C CYS A 398 6.72 24.16 -0.46
N PRO A 399 5.54 23.68 -0.95
CA PRO A 399 4.27 24.40 -0.82
C PRO A 399 3.62 24.24 0.57
N HIS A 400 4.24 23.57 1.53
CA HIS A 400 3.83 23.41 2.93
C HIS A 400 2.49 22.69 3.15
N ASP A 401 2.07 21.79 2.26
CA ASP A 401 0.80 21.05 2.37
C ASP A 401 0.60 20.39 3.75
N CYS A 402 1.69 19.95 4.38
CA CYS A 402 1.66 19.34 5.70
C CYS A 402 1.26 20.31 6.82
N GLU A 403 1.56 21.61 6.68
CA GLU A 403 1.20 22.66 7.62
C GLU A 403 -0.27 23.02 7.50
N ASN A 404 -0.80 23.03 6.26
CA ASN A 404 -2.23 23.25 5.98
C ASN A 404 -3.11 22.17 6.65
N GLU A 405 -2.62 20.93 6.74
CA GLU A 405 -3.31 19.82 7.37
C GLU A 405 -2.91 19.60 8.84
N CYS A 406 -2.17 20.53 9.42
CA CYS A 406 -1.70 20.40 10.80
C CYS A 406 -2.87 20.53 11.79
N THR A 407 -3.13 19.48 12.56
CA THR A 407 -4.21 19.46 13.56
C THR A 407 -4.01 20.46 14.69
N ARG A 408 -2.77 20.89 14.96
CA ARG A 408 -2.49 21.93 15.94
C ARG A 408 -3.12 23.28 15.58
N ALA A 409 -3.25 23.58 14.30
CA ALA A 409 -3.93 24.79 13.82
C ALA A 409 -5.40 24.94 14.30
N ARG A 410 -6.00 23.82 14.78
CA ARG A 410 -7.34 23.85 15.39
C ARG A 410 -7.32 24.33 16.85
N VAL A 411 -6.15 24.44 17.46
CA VAL A 411 -5.97 24.83 18.86
C VAL A 411 -5.33 26.21 18.96
N ASP A 412 -4.23 26.43 18.24
CA ASP A 412 -3.49 27.70 18.17
C ASP A 412 -2.97 27.96 16.75
N GLU A 413 -1.75 27.57 16.41
CA GLU A 413 -1.13 27.76 15.12
C GLU A 413 -0.58 26.44 14.59
N ALA A 414 -0.48 26.29 13.25
CA ALA A 414 0.18 25.16 12.64
C ALA A 414 1.65 25.11 13.10
N MET A 415 2.18 23.89 13.22
CA MET A 415 3.62 23.73 13.44
C MET A 415 4.37 24.20 12.19
N ALA A 416 5.45 24.97 12.37
CA ALA A 416 6.38 25.36 11.31
C ALA A 416 7.21 24.12 10.84
N ILE A 417 6.55 23.18 10.20
CA ILE A 417 7.08 21.85 9.86
C ILE A 417 8.22 21.97 8.88
N ASP A 418 8.05 22.82 7.87
CA ASP A 418 9.04 23.02 6.82
C ASP A 418 10.26 23.77 7.33
N ASP A 419 10.07 24.82 8.13
CA ASP A 419 11.17 25.59 8.73
C ASP A 419 12.00 24.73 9.69
N ILE A 420 11.40 23.84 10.46
CA ILE A 420 12.12 22.88 11.30
C ILE A 420 12.94 21.92 10.44
N LYS A 421 12.39 21.41 9.35
CA LYS A 421 13.10 20.55 8.38
C LYS A 421 14.28 21.30 7.76
N LYS A 422 14.04 22.53 7.31
CA LYS A 422 15.07 23.42 6.76
C LYS A 422 16.20 23.68 7.76
N PHE A 423 15.84 24.02 9.00
CA PHE A 423 16.83 24.24 10.06
C PHE A 423 17.73 23.02 10.30
N ILE A 424 17.15 21.82 10.35
CA ILE A 424 17.91 20.58 10.54
C ILE A 424 18.86 20.35 9.36
N ALA A 425 18.41 20.59 8.14
CA ALA A 425 19.22 20.43 6.93
C ALA A 425 20.30 21.49 6.82
N ASP A 426 20.00 22.76 7.13
CA ASP A 426 20.98 23.86 7.10
C ASP A 426 22.10 23.63 8.12
N LYS A 427 21.76 23.09 9.30
CA LYS A 427 22.75 22.73 10.32
C LYS A 427 23.76 21.69 9.80
N GLU A 428 23.31 20.67 9.07
CA GLU A 428 24.21 19.72 8.40
C GLU A 428 25.17 20.42 7.42
N LEU A 429 24.63 21.36 6.61
CA LEU A 429 25.44 22.09 5.63
C LEU A 429 26.45 23.03 6.29
N GLU A 430 26.07 23.71 7.37
CA GLU A 430 26.94 24.61 8.13
C GLU A 430 28.09 23.86 8.83
N GLU A 431 27.81 22.69 9.38
CA GLU A 431 28.81 21.84 10.04
C GLU A 431 29.71 21.11 9.03
N GLY A 432 29.33 21.03 7.76
CA GLY A 432 30.10 20.39 6.69
C GLY A 432 30.20 18.87 6.80
N ASN A 433 29.46 18.28 7.75
CA ASN A 433 29.44 16.84 8.00
C ASN A 433 28.23 16.18 7.34
N LEU A 434 28.27 16.06 6.01
CA LEU A 434 27.17 15.51 5.24
C LEU A 434 26.90 14.06 5.62
N TYR A 435 25.65 13.77 6.02
CA TYR A 435 25.17 12.41 6.25
C TYR A 435 25.03 11.66 4.93
N VAL A 436 25.78 10.60 4.79
CA VAL A 436 25.72 9.65 3.67
C VAL A 436 25.16 8.34 4.22
N PRO A 437 24.01 7.85 3.74
CA PRO A 437 23.46 6.59 4.21
C PRO A 437 24.33 5.40 3.82
N GLU A 438 24.28 4.34 4.62
CA GLU A 438 24.93 3.08 4.30
C GLU A 438 24.20 2.37 3.17
N LYS A 439 24.95 1.73 2.28
CA LYS A 439 24.37 0.88 1.24
C LYS A 439 23.83 -0.41 1.86
N LYS A 440 22.66 -0.83 1.42
CA LYS A 440 22.00 -2.04 1.94
C LYS A 440 22.61 -3.32 1.38
N ASP A 441 23.09 -3.27 0.13
CA ASP A 441 23.68 -4.40 -0.59
C ASP A 441 24.70 -3.91 -1.63
N SER A 442 25.24 -4.81 -2.44
CA SER A 442 26.14 -4.52 -3.55
C SER A 442 25.79 -5.39 -4.76
N TYR A 443 25.33 -4.74 -5.82
CA TYR A 443 24.95 -5.36 -7.08
C TYR A 443 25.96 -5.01 -8.18
N GLU A 444 26.04 -5.88 -9.21
CA GLU A 444 26.89 -5.63 -10.39
C GLU A 444 26.11 -4.96 -11.55
N GLU A 445 24.77 -5.03 -11.50
CA GLU A 445 23.89 -4.53 -12.54
C GLU A 445 23.89 -2.99 -12.57
N LYS A 446 24.44 -2.43 -13.64
CA LYS A 446 24.52 -0.98 -13.84
C LYS A 446 23.18 -0.39 -14.24
N VAL A 447 22.81 0.72 -13.60
CA VAL A 447 21.61 1.49 -13.91
C VAL A 447 21.99 2.84 -14.52
N ALA A 448 21.36 3.19 -15.65
CA ALA A 448 21.48 4.49 -16.28
C ALA A 448 20.28 5.36 -15.93
N VAL A 449 20.50 6.53 -15.36
CA VAL A 449 19.48 7.55 -15.12
C VAL A 449 19.66 8.66 -16.16
N ILE A 450 18.61 8.98 -16.91
CA ILE A 450 18.63 9.95 -18.00
C ILE A 450 17.97 11.25 -17.52
N GLY A 451 18.79 12.24 -17.20
CA GLY A 451 18.43 13.53 -16.63
C GLY A 451 18.78 13.66 -15.15
N ALA A 452 19.52 14.71 -14.80
CA ALA A 452 19.97 15.05 -13.45
C ALA A 452 19.09 16.13 -12.80
N GLY A 453 17.80 16.16 -13.08
CA GLY A 453 16.81 16.94 -12.34
C GLY A 453 16.39 16.26 -11.03
N PRO A 454 15.46 16.86 -10.25
CA PRO A 454 15.03 16.31 -8.95
C PRO A 454 14.63 14.83 -9.02
N ALA A 455 13.84 14.44 -10.02
CA ALA A 455 13.36 13.06 -10.18
C ALA A 455 14.52 12.08 -10.43
N GLY A 456 15.44 12.42 -11.35
CA GLY A 456 16.59 11.56 -11.66
C GLY A 456 17.56 11.44 -10.51
N MET A 457 17.84 12.55 -9.81
CA MET A 457 18.71 12.53 -8.64
C MET A 457 18.11 11.75 -7.47
N THR A 458 16.79 11.86 -7.24
CA THR A 458 16.08 11.06 -6.21
C THR A 458 16.14 9.57 -6.54
N ALA A 459 15.89 9.19 -7.79
CA ALA A 459 16.00 7.80 -8.21
C ALA A 459 17.46 7.28 -8.05
N ALA A 460 18.43 8.08 -8.44
CA ALA A 460 19.85 7.74 -8.29
C ALA A 460 20.25 7.55 -6.82
N TYR A 461 19.74 8.40 -5.92
CA TYR A 461 19.97 8.25 -4.49
C TYR A 461 19.45 6.90 -3.95
N TYR A 462 18.18 6.59 -4.17
CA TYR A 462 17.62 5.34 -3.65
C TYR A 462 18.23 4.10 -4.28
N LEU A 463 18.50 4.10 -5.58
CA LEU A 463 19.18 3.00 -6.25
C LEU A 463 20.61 2.78 -5.70
N ALA A 464 21.34 3.87 -5.44
CA ALA A 464 22.68 3.78 -4.84
C ALA A 464 22.64 3.29 -3.38
N VAL A 465 21.63 3.69 -2.61
CA VAL A 465 21.40 3.18 -1.24
C VAL A 465 21.05 1.69 -1.26
N GLU A 466 20.24 1.24 -2.23
CA GLU A 466 19.98 -0.20 -2.40
C GLU A 466 21.23 -0.99 -2.81
N GLY A 467 22.26 -0.35 -3.39
CA GLY A 467 23.55 -0.96 -3.72
C GLY A 467 23.84 -1.08 -5.20
N TYR A 468 23.02 -0.52 -6.08
CA TYR A 468 23.27 -0.55 -7.53
C TYR A 468 24.33 0.48 -7.94
N PRO A 469 25.22 0.15 -8.92
CA PRO A 469 26.08 1.12 -9.59
C PRO A 469 25.23 2.03 -10.49
N VAL A 470 25.16 3.33 -10.17
CA VAL A 470 24.31 4.28 -10.89
C VAL A 470 25.15 5.31 -11.63
N THR A 471 24.86 5.53 -12.92
CA THR A 471 25.37 6.64 -13.70
C THR A 471 24.22 7.53 -14.17
N VAL A 472 24.31 8.81 -13.86
CA VAL A 472 23.34 9.84 -14.29
C VAL A 472 23.90 10.57 -15.51
N PHE A 473 23.18 10.54 -16.63
CA PHE A 473 23.48 11.26 -17.86
C PHE A 473 22.68 12.56 -17.90
N GLU A 474 23.36 13.68 -18.06
CA GLU A 474 22.75 15.00 -18.08
C GLU A 474 23.23 15.81 -19.30
N LYS A 475 22.29 16.37 -20.07
CA LYS A 475 22.60 17.16 -21.26
C LYS A 475 23.25 18.52 -20.95
N ASN A 476 22.89 19.10 -19.80
CA ASN A 476 23.48 20.35 -19.36
C ASN A 476 24.89 20.12 -18.77
N ALA A 477 25.69 21.21 -18.66
CA ALA A 477 27.03 21.16 -18.13
C ALA A 477 27.13 20.81 -16.63
N ALA A 478 26.01 20.90 -15.90
CA ALA A 478 25.93 20.60 -14.47
C ALA A 478 24.60 19.91 -14.10
N PRO A 479 24.59 19.07 -13.04
CA PRO A 479 23.39 18.47 -12.51
C PRO A 479 22.55 19.51 -11.75
N GLY A 480 21.26 19.21 -11.52
CA GLY A 480 20.31 20.02 -10.78
C GLY A 480 19.02 20.33 -11.55
N GLY A 481 19.03 20.22 -12.88
CA GLY A 481 17.84 20.46 -13.71
C GLY A 481 17.19 21.81 -13.42
N MET A 482 15.85 21.85 -13.27
CA MET A 482 15.13 23.11 -13.02
C MET A 482 15.44 23.73 -11.64
N LEU A 483 15.92 22.99 -10.67
CA LEU A 483 16.43 23.57 -9.41
C LEU A 483 17.58 24.55 -9.66
N LYS A 484 18.48 24.18 -10.55
CA LYS A 484 19.68 24.98 -10.86
C LYS A 484 19.43 26.02 -11.93
N PHE A 485 18.72 25.67 -13.00
CA PHE A 485 18.55 26.49 -14.19
C PHE A 485 17.24 27.28 -14.24
N GLY A 486 16.19 26.85 -13.50
CA GLY A 486 14.89 27.50 -13.48
C GLY A 486 14.63 28.34 -12.25
N ILE A 487 14.71 27.77 -11.07
CA ILE A 487 14.40 28.48 -9.82
C ILE A 487 15.43 29.59 -9.57
N PRO A 488 14.98 30.85 -9.30
CA PRO A 488 15.90 31.96 -9.04
C PRO A 488 16.76 31.76 -7.79
N SER A 489 17.99 32.31 -7.82
CA SER A 489 18.95 32.16 -6.71
C SER A 489 18.49 32.83 -5.41
N PHE A 490 17.58 33.81 -5.46
CA PHE A 490 17.03 34.44 -4.27
C PHE A 490 16.05 33.52 -3.50
N ARG A 491 15.46 32.52 -4.17
CA ARG A 491 14.64 31.48 -3.55
C ARG A 491 15.49 30.26 -3.16
N LEU A 492 16.32 29.78 -4.08
CA LEU A 492 17.14 28.60 -3.89
C LEU A 492 18.60 28.86 -4.33
N LYS A 493 19.48 29.05 -3.35
CA LYS A 493 20.88 29.23 -3.59
C LYS A 493 21.51 28.01 -4.25
N LYS A 494 22.39 28.21 -5.20
CA LYS A 494 22.96 27.11 -6.01
C LYS A 494 23.96 26.25 -5.22
N ASP A 495 24.63 26.83 -4.23
CA ASP A 495 25.54 26.14 -3.31
C ASP A 495 24.79 25.08 -2.46
N VAL A 496 23.54 25.34 -2.07
CA VAL A 496 22.68 24.39 -1.37
C VAL A 496 22.40 23.16 -2.23
N ILE A 497 22.08 23.37 -3.52
CA ILE A 497 21.85 22.28 -4.46
C ILE A 497 23.13 21.44 -4.64
N ASP A 498 24.25 22.10 -4.82
CA ASP A 498 25.53 21.44 -5.05
C ASP A 498 25.98 20.62 -3.82
N ALA A 499 25.71 21.11 -2.60
CA ALA A 499 25.98 20.39 -1.36
C ALA A 499 25.16 19.10 -1.23
N GLU A 500 23.88 19.14 -1.56
CA GLU A 500 23.04 17.94 -1.53
C GLU A 500 23.39 16.96 -2.67
N ILE A 501 23.82 17.43 -3.84
CA ILE A 501 24.35 16.57 -4.91
C ILE A 501 25.64 15.87 -4.48
N GLU A 502 26.45 16.49 -3.64
CA GLU A 502 27.69 15.90 -3.12
C GLU A 502 27.40 14.62 -2.30
N VAL A 503 26.27 14.52 -1.63
CA VAL A 503 25.83 13.28 -0.95
C VAL A 503 25.71 12.12 -1.95
N LEU A 504 25.14 12.36 -3.14
CA LEU A 504 25.03 11.35 -4.18
C LEU A 504 26.41 10.91 -4.71
N ARG A 505 27.35 11.87 -4.87
CA ARG A 505 28.73 11.55 -5.29
C ARG A 505 29.42 10.68 -4.25
N ARG A 506 29.27 10.99 -2.98
CA ARG A 506 29.81 10.17 -1.88
C ARG A 506 29.15 8.79 -1.76
N LEU A 507 27.89 8.65 -2.19
CA LEU A 507 27.24 7.35 -2.38
C LEU A 507 27.77 6.55 -3.56
N GLY A 508 28.63 7.15 -4.40
CA GLY A 508 29.21 6.52 -5.58
C GLY A 508 28.39 6.67 -6.85
N VAL A 509 27.44 7.61 -6.90
CA VAL A 509 26.72 7.97 -8.13
C VAL A 509 27.65 8.74 -9.06
N GLU A 510 27.82 8.23 -10.30
CA GLU A 510 28.58 8.90 -11.36
C GLU A 510 27.68 9.89 -12.11
N PHE A 511 28.15 11.11 -12.34
CA PHE A 511 27.47 12.11 -13.17
C PHE A 511 28.25 12.35 -14.48
N LYS A 512 27.62 12.10 -15.61
CA LYS A 512 28.13 12.40 -16.97
C LYS A 512 27.32 13.57 -17.54
N CYS A 513 27.81 14.77 -17.27
CA CYS A 513 27.23 16.01 -17.77
C CYS A 513 27.71 16.35 -19.18
N GLY A 514 26.90 17.11 -19.94
CA GLY A 514 27.17 17.45 -21.34
C GLY A 514 26.87 16.30 -22.31
N VAL A 515 26.12 15.29 -21.89
CA VAL A 515 25.76 14.12 -22.70
C VAL A 515 24.25 14.07 -22.91
N ASP A 516 23.81 14.28 -24.13
CA ASP A 516 22.40 14.21 -24.54
C ASP A 516 22.08 12.81 -25.05
N VAL A 517 21.38 12.01 -24.21
CA VAL A 517 20.97 10.64 -24.57
C VAL A 517 19.89 10.71 -25.65
N GLY A 518 20.11 9.99 -26.73
CA GLY A 518 19.30 10.04 -27.96
C GLY A 518 19.97 10.84 -29.08
N ARG A 519 20.95 11.72 -28.76
CA ARG A 519 21.75 12.46 -29.73
C ARG A 519 23.22 12.05 -29.69
N ASP A 520 23.86 12.15 -28.53
CA ASP A 520 25.30 11.89 -28.35
C ASP A 520 25.59 10.41 -28.04
N VAL A 521 24.65 9.74 -27.39
CA VAL A 521 24.67 8.30 -27.11
C VAL A 521 23.24 7.74 -27.13
N THR A 522 23.04 6.57 -27.75
CA THR A 522 21.73 5.91 -27.77
C THR A 522 21.56 4.94 -26.60
N ILE A 523 20.32 4.55 -26.31
CA ILE A 523 20.01 3.54 -25.28
C ILE A 523 20.64 2.18 -25.65
N GLU A 524 20.68 1.82 -26.93
CA GLU A 524 21.32 0.60 -27.42
C GLU A 524 22.82 0.60 -27.13
N GLN A 525 23.51 1.71 -27.38
CA GLN A 525 24.92 1.85 -27.07
C GLN A 525 25.18 1.80 -25.56
N LEU A 526 24.27 2.34 -24.73
CA LEU A 526 24.37 2.20 -23.27
C LEU A 526 24.15 0.75 -22.83
N ARG A 527 23.27 -0.01 -23.48
CA ARG A 527 23.13 -1.46 -23.21
C ARG A 527 24.40 -2.23 -23.54
N GLU A 528 25.07 -1.89 -24.65
CA GLU A 528 26.38 -2.47 -25.02
C GLU A 528 27.46 -2.15 -23.99
N GLN A 529 27.40 -0.98 -23.33
CA GLN A 529 28.25 -0.60 -22.20
C GLN A 529 27.92 -1.30 -20.89
N GLY A 530 26.91 -2.18 -20.89
CA GLY A 530 26.55 -3.03 -19.75
C GLY A 530 25.45 -2.48 -18.84
N TYR A 531 24.80 -1.37 -19.20
CA TYR A 531 23.64 -0.90 -18.45
C TYR A 531 22.45 -1.82 -18.65
N LYS A 532 21.83 -2.27 -17.55
CA LYS A 532 20.73 -3.24 -17.53
C LYS A 532 19.35 -2.59 -17.38
N ALA A 533 19.29 -1.44 -16.72
CA ALA A 533 18.06 -0.70 -16.48
C ALA A 533 18.25 0.79 -16.82
N PHE A 534 17.14 1.44 -17.21
CA PHE A 534 17.11 2.83 -17.63
C PHE A 534 15.97 3.56 -16.93
N TYR A 535 16.28 4.64 -16.23
CA TYR A 535 15.29 5.51 -15.61
C TYR A 535 15.26 6.85 -16.37
N VAL A 536 14.14 7.15 -17.03
CA VAL A 536 14.00 8.36 -17.86
C VAL A 536 13.39 9.49 -17.03
N ALA A 537 14.17 10.54 -16.80
CA ALA A 537 13.83 11.70 -15.97
C ALA A 537 14.19 13.03 -16.67
N ILE A 538 13.86 13.14 -17.94
CA ILE A 538 14.25 14.27 -18.82
C ILE A 538 13.55 15.60 -18.48
N GLY A 539 12.50 15.57 -17.68
CA GLY A 539 11.75 16.75 -17.27
C GLY A 539 10.97 17.44 -18.42
N ALA A 540 10.47 18.66 -18.12
CA ALA A 540 9.73 19.50 -19.05
C ALA A 540 10.31 20.91 -19.08
N GLN A 541 11.37 21.12 -19.88
CA GLN A 541 12.14 22.36 -19.90
C GLN A 541 11.73 23.34 -21.04
N ALA A 542 10.74 22.97 -21.85
CA ALA A 542 10.24 23.82 -22.91
C ALA A 542 9.13 24.75 -22.39
N SER A 543 9.24 26.04 -22.69
CA SER A 543 8.17 26.98 -22.41
C SER A 543 6.96 26.67 -23.30
N ARG A 544 5.76 26.75 -22.72
CA ARG A 544 4.51 26.59 -23.48
C ARG A 544 4.28 27.82 -24.33
N LYS A 545 3.94 27.63 -25.60
CA LYS A 545 3.55 28.71 -26.49
C LYS A 545 2.10 29.10 -26.28
N LEU A 546 1.80 30.38 -26.45
CA LEU A 546 0.45 30.90 -26.35
C LEU A 546 -0.36 30.67 -27.65
N GLY A 547 0.34 30.61 -28.79
CA GLY A 547 -0.28 30.43 -30.10
C GLY A 547 -1.03 31.69 -30.58
N ILE A 548 -0.60 32.87 -30.17
CA ILE A 548 -1.21 34.13 -30.56
C ILE A 548 -0.30 34.93 -31.50
N GLU A 549 -0.90 35.84 -32.28
CA GLU A 549 -0.18 36.74 -33.19
C GLU A 549 0.86 37.58 -32.45
N GLY A 550 2.06 37.66 -32.99
CA GLY A 550 3.18 38.45 -32.46
C GLY A 550 4.06 37.72 -31.44
N GLU A 551 3.81 36.44 -31.18
CA GLU A 551 4.64 35.65 -30.24
C GLU A 551 6.09 35.49 -30.73
N GLU A 552 6.33 35.66 -32.03
CA GLU A 552 7.63 35.58 -32.70
C GLU A 552 8.43 36.88 -32.66
N LEU A 553 7.87 37.98 -32.14
CA LEU A 553 8.51 39.30 -32.12
C LEU A 553 9.75 39.32 -31.21
N ILE A 554 10.75 40.09 -31.61
CA ILE A 554 11.93 40.33 -30.78
C ILE A 554 11.52 41.02 -29.48
N GLY A 555 11.93 40.48 -28.34
CA GLY A 555 11.54 40.93 -27.01
C GLY A 555 10.47 40.06 -26.37
N VAL A 556 9.88 39.09 -27.10
CA VAL A 556 9.04 38.06 -26.55
C VAL A 556 9.90 36.84 -26.21
N GLN A 557 9.78 36.36 -24.97
CA GLN A 557 10.62 35.24 -24.50
C GLN A 557 9.82 34.31 -23.58
N GLY A 558 10.06 33.01 -23.68
CA GLY A 558 9.47 32.05 -22.75
C GLY A 558 10.08 32.16 -21.36
N GLY A 559 9.25 32.11 -20.32
CA GLY A 559 9.66 32.33 -18.93
C GLY A 559 10.80 31.41 -18.46
N ILE A 560 10.77 30.12 -18.84
CA ILE A 560 11.86 29.18 -18.50
C ILE A 560 13.19 29.60 -19.13
N ASN A 561 13.18 30.05 -20.38
CA ASN A 561 14.41 30.51 -21.06
C ASN A 561 14.96 31.79 -20.43
N PHE A 562 14.05 32.70 -20.02
CA PHE A 562 14.43 33.90 -19.31
C PHE A 562 15.11 33.57 -17.98
N LEU A 563 14.47 32.76 -17.13
CA LEU A 563 15.02 32.36 -15.83
C LEU A 563 16.36 31.64 -15.98
N ARG A 564 16.49 30.79 -17.00
CA ARG A 564 17.79 30.16 -17.32
C ARG A 564 18.84 31.20 -17.63
N GLY A 565 18.54 32.15 -18.52
CA GLY A 565 19.50 33.22 -18.87
C GLY A 565 19.93 34.07 -17.67
N VAL A 566 19.00 34.32 -16.73
CA VAL A 566 19.31 35.00 -15.46
C VAL A 566 20.19 34.14 -14.56
N ASN A 567 19.87 32.86 -14.37
CA ASN A 567 20.63 31.95 -13.51
C ASN A 567 22.05 31.66 -14.06
N GLU A 568 22.21 31.65 -15.38
CA GLU A 568 23.49 31.46 -16.06
C GLU A 568 24.31 32.79 -16.18
N GLY A 569 23.70 33.92 -15.74
CA GLY A 569 24.37 35.24 -15.80
C GLY A 569 24.41 35.86 -17.21
N VAL A 570 23.71 35.28 -18.18
CA VAL A 570 23.62 35.80 -19.55
C VAL A 570 22.69 37.03 -19.60
N ILE A 571 21.66 37.04 -18.79
CA ILE A 571 20.73 38.16 -18.63
C ILE A 571 21.03 38.84 -17.29
N SER A 572 21.57 40.05 -17.34
CA SER A 572 21.96 40.83 -16.15
C SER A 572 21.14 42.11 -15.96
N SER A 573 20.30 42.49 -16.92
CA SER A 573 19.43 43.65 -16.86
C SER A 573 18.21 43.46 -17.77
N VAL A 574 17.11 44.10 -17.46
CA VAL A 574 15.89 44.18 -18.29
C VAL A 574 15.51 45.63 -18.39
N GLU A 575 15.41 46.14 -19.62
CA GLU A 575 15.02 47.56 -19.89
C GLU A 575 13.60 47.62 -20.41
N GLY A 576 12.90 48.74 -20.12
CA GLY A 576 11.55 49.04 -20.59
C GLY A 576 10.47 48.33 -19.79
N ASP A 577 9.21 48.61 -20.14
CA ASP A 577 8.07 48.00 -19.50
C ASP A 577 8.01 46.49 -19.77
N THR A 578 7.72 45.73 -18.73
CA THR A 578 7.66 44.25 -18.85
C THR A 578 6.27 43.75 -18.51
N VAL A 579 5.72 42.91 -19.37
CA VAL A 579 4.48 42.15 -19.13
C VAL A 579 4.79 40.68 -19.04
N VAL A 580 4.43 40.06 -17.90
CA VAL A 580 4.54 38.62 -17.67
C VAL A 580 3.15 38.00 -17.83
N ILE A 581 3.04 37.02 -18.74
CA ILE A 581 1.77 36.36 -19.04
C ILE A 581 1.73 34.99 -18.34
N GLY A 582 0.79 34.84 -17.39
CA GLY A 582 0.54 33.64 -16.60
C GLY A 582 0.37 33.95 -15.11
N GLY A 583 -0.30 33.03 -14.38
CA GLY A 583 -0.65 33.16 -12.95
C GLY A 583 -0.01 32.11 -12.04
N GLY A 584 0.91 31.26 -12.56
CA GLY A 584 1.57 30.22 -11.76
C GLY A 584 2.93 30.64 -11.22
N ASN A 585 3.54 29.82 -10.35
CA ASN A 585 4.80 30.09 -9.67
C ASN A 585 5.95 30.49 -10.62
N VAL A 586 6.03 29.92 -11.83
CA VAL A 586 7.04 30.31 -12.83
C VAL A 586 6.86 31.76 -13.28
N ALA A 587 5.62 32.22 -13.45
CA ALA A 587 5.35 33.61 -13.81
C ALA A 587 5.71 34.56 -12.67
N VAL A 588 5.41 34.20 -11.44
CA VAL A 588 5.83 34.93 -10.23
C VAL A 588 7.35 35.02 -10.15
N ASP A 589 8.06 33.90 -10.36
CA ASP A 589 9.53 33.88 -10.37
C ASP A 589 10.11 34.80 -11.47
N VAL A 590 9.51 34.80 -12.67
CA VAL A 590 9.92 35.69 -13.76
C VAL A 590 9.71 37.14 -13.38
N ALA A 591 8.51 37.51 -12.88
CA ALA A 591 8.18 38.89 -12.51
C ALA A 591 9.12 39.42 -11.43
N ARG A 592 9.36 38.65 -10.37
CA ARG A 592 10.28 38.99 -9.29
C ARG A 592 11.75 39.07 -9.78
N ALA A 593 12.17 38.16 -10.66
CA ALA A 593 13.51 38.22 -11.25
C ALA A 593 13.70 39.51 -12.08
N VAL A 594 12.71 39.91 -12.86
CA VAL A 594 12.73 41.17 -13.63
C VAL A 594 12.83 42.38 -12.69
N MET A 595 12.04 42.42 -11.60
CA MET A 595 12.13 43.48 -10.60
C MET A 595 13.54 43.58 -9.98
N ARG A 596 14.11 42.46 -9.63
CA ARG A 596 15.45 42.37 -9.01
C ARG A 596 16.59 42.70 -9.96
N LEU A 597 16.36 42.58 -11.28
CA LEU A 597 17.28 43.06 -12.32
C LEU A 597 17.20 44.57 -12.57
N GLY A 598 16.45 45.31 -11.72
CA GLY A 598 16.40 46.76 -11.71
C GLY A 598 15.22 47.35 -12.46
N ASN A 599 14.36 46.55 -13.07
CA ASN A 599 13.15 47.02 -13.69
C ASN A 599 12.10 47.38 -12.60
N ARG A 600 11.37 48.50 -12.81
CA ARG A 600 10.37 48.99 -11.85
C ARG A 600 8.94 48.98 -12.41
N ASN A 601 8.77 48.59 -13.66
CA ASN A 601 7.48 48.63 -14.35
C ASN A 601 7.14 47.22 -14.86
N VAL A 602 6.74 46.35 -13.92
CA VAL A 602 6.43 44.92 -14.18
C VAL A 602 4.96 44.66 -13.89
N LYS A 603 4.26 44.23 -14.94
CA LYS A 603 2.85 43.78 -14.83
C LYS A 603 2.76 42.29 -15.09
N MET A 604 2.01 41.59 -14.24
CA MET A 604 1.60 40.23 -14.44
C MET A 604 0.16 40.18 -14.88
N VAL A 605 -0.15 39.42 -15.94
CA VAL A 605 -1.53 39.24 -16.43
C VAL A 605 -1.85 37.74 -16.46
N CYS A 606 -3.01 37.38 -15.90
CA CYS A 606 -3.45 35.99 -15.85
C CYS A 606 -4.96 35.84 -16.05
N LEU A 607 -5.36 34.66 -16.53
CA LEU A 607 -6.77 34.35 -16.82
C LEU A 607 -7.57 34.15 -15.55
N GLU A 608 -6.92 33.68 -14.51
CA GLU A 608 -7.54 33.32 -13.24
C GLU A 608 -7.96 34.56 -12.45
N LYS A 609 -9.00 34.41 -11.63
CA LYS A 609 -9.31 35.36 -10.59
C LYS A 609 -8.25 35.33 -9.49
N ASP A 610 -8.27 36.32 -8.63
CA ASP A 610 -7.28 36.46 -7.56
C ASP A 610 -7.18 35.23 -6.65
N GLU A 611 -8.33 34.69 -6.24
CA GLU A 611 -8.47 33.51 -5.39
C GLU A 611 -8.24 32.18 -6.12
N GLU A 612 -8.24 32.19 -7.46
CA GLU A 612 -8.09 31.01 -8.31
C GLU A 612 -6.67 30.88 -8.90
N MET A 613 -5.78 31.81 -8.58
CA MET A 613 -4.40 31.76 -9.08
C MET A 613 -3.70 30.48 -8.63
N PRO A 614 -3.05 29.75 -9.55
CA PRO A 614 -2.38 28.48 -9.21
C PRO A 614 -1.03 28.66 -8.51
N THR A 615 -0.62 29.89 -8.23
CA THR A 615 0.60 30.17 -7.47
C THR A 615 0.39 29.95 -5.98
N VAL A 616 1.47 29.62 -5.26
CA VAL A 616 1.46 29.56 -3.80
C VAL A 616 1.15 30.95 -3.24
N PRO A 617 0.21 31.09 -2.27
CA PRO A 617 -0.18 32.38 -1.72
C PRO A 617 1.00 33.26 -1.26
N ASP A 618 1.93 32.69 -0.50
CA ASP A 618 3.10 33.41 0.01
C ASP A 618 3.96 33.98 -1.12
N GLU A 619 4.15 33.25 -2.21
CA GLU A 619 4.93 33.73 -3.38
C GLU A 619 4.24 34.88 -4.10
N LYS A 620 2.91 34.85 -4.16
CA LYS A 620 2.10 35.97 -4.68
C LYS A 620 2.27 37.21 -3.82
N ASP A 621 2.15 37.06 -2.49
CA ASP A 621 2.28 38.16 -1.54
C ASP A 621 3.69 38.79 -1.60
N GLU A 622 4.71 37.96 -1.73
CA GLU A 622 6.09 38.44 -1.93
C GLU A 622 6.25 39.24 -3.24
N ALA A 623 5.61 38.81 -4.33
CA ALA A 623 5.65 39.54 -5.60
C ALA A 623 4.95 40.90 -5.49
N LEU A 624 3.81 40.95 -4.83
CA LEU A 624 3.09 42.20 -4.54
C LEU A 624 3.92 43.13 -3.66
N ALA A 625 4.56 42.60 -2.62
CA ALA A 625 5.45 43.35 -1.73
C ALA A 625 6.70 43.93 -2.46
N GLU A 626 7.18 43.24 -3.49
CA GLU A 626 8.27 43.72 -4.36
C GLU A 626 7.82 44.75 -5.39
N GLY A 627 6.48 45.00 -5.51
CA GLY A 627 5.90 46.01 -6.38
C GLY A 627 5.48 45.51 -7.75
N VAL A 628 5.27 44.21 -7.94
CA VAL A 628 4.66 43.66 -9.15
C VAL A 628 3.19 44.00 -9.19
N GLU A 629 2.69 44.57 -10.28
CA GLU A 629 1.28 44.78 -10.51
C GLU A 629 0.64 43.52 -11.08
N ILE A 630 -0.34 42.92 -10.40
CA ILE A 630 -1.05 41.73 -10.85
C ILE A 630 -2.43 42.09 -11.39
N CYS A 631 -2.69 41.74 -12.65
CA CYS A 631 -3.96 41.98 -13.35
C CYS A 631 -4.66 40.62 -13.58
N ASN A 632 -5.59 40.29 -12.70
CA ASN A 632 -6.38 39.06 -12.77
C ASN A 632 -7.52 39.15 -13.80
N SER A 633 -7.97 37.98 -14.29
CA SER A 633 -9.08 37.85 -15.25
C SER A 633 -8.82 38.54 -16.61
N TRP A 634 -7.57 38.60 -17.03
CA TRP A 634 -7.15 39.15 -18.31
C TRP A 634 -6.42 38.05 -19.11
N GLY A 635 -6.78 37.95 -20.41
CA GLY A 635 -6.11 37.07 -21.38
C GLY A 635 -5.52 37.87 -22.53
N PRO A 636 -4.29 37.55 -22.98
CA PRO A 636 -3.69 38.18 -24.13
C PRO A 636 -4.45 37.79 -25.40
N LYS A 637 -4.82 38.77 -26.22
CA LYS A 637 -5.44 38.56 -27.53
C LYS A 637 -4.39 38.47 -28.64
N ARG A 638 -3.41 39.37 -28.60
CA ARG A 638 -2.29 39.46 -29.54
C ARG A 638 -1.13 40.22 -28.90
N ILE A 639 0.06 40.03 -29.40
CA ILE A 639 1.24 40.85 -29.07
C ILE A 639 1.45 41.85 -30.18
N ILE A 640 1.58 43.12 -29.81
CA ILE A 640 1.70 44.25 -30.75
C ILE A 640 3.18 44.53 -30.97
N GLY A 641 3.57 44.79 -32.22
CA GLY A 641 4.97 45.10 -32.54
C GLY A 641 5.10 46.09 -33.67
N GLU A 642 6.22 46.82 -33.62
CA GLU A 642 6.68 47.70 -34.69
C GLU A 642 8.10 47.32 -35.09
N ASN A 643 8.39 47.30 -36.39
CA ASN A 643 9.72 46.95 -36.94
C ASN A 643 10.26 45.58 -36.43
N GLY A 644 9.35 44.61 -36.22
CA GLY A 644 9.73 43.27 -35.76
C GLY A 644 10.06 43.17 -34.25
N ARG A 645 9.81 44.22 -33.46
CA ARG A 645 10.04 44.25 -32.01
C ARG A 645 8.71 44.52 -31.27
N VAL A 646 8.54 43.88 -30.12
CA VAL A 646 7.35 44.05 -29.28
C VAL A 646 7.26 45.48 -28.77
N THR A 647 6.06 46.07 -28.80
CA THR A 647 5.71 47.41 -28.29
C THR A 647 4.55 47.38 -27.31
N GLY A 648 3.82 46.25 -27.22
CA GLY A 648 2.71 46.10 -26.28
C GLY A 648 1.98 44.77 -26.40
N VAL A 649 1.05 44.53 -25.55
CA VAL A 649 0.12 43.38 -25.51
C VAL A 649 -1.29 43.85 -25.48
#